data_9be82b50e65fe8f64b5874f5470c8d96
#
_entry.id   9be82b50e65fe8f64b5874f5470c8d96
#
_cell.length_a   1.000
_cell.length_b   1.000
_cell.length_c   1.000
_cell.angle_alpha   90.00
_cell.angle_beta   90.00
_cell.angle_gamma   90.00
#
_symmetry.space_group_name_H-M   'P 1'
#
loop_
_entity.id
_entity.type
_entity.pdbx_description
1 polymer ?
#
loop_
_entity_poly.entity_id
_entity_poly.type
_entity_poly.pdbx_seq_one_letter_code
_entity_poly.pdbx_strand_id
1 'polypeptide(L)'
;MKSTYFFYLILISLNTVFSQSSTDIYNKIKKLSFLGSVLYIAAHPDDENTKLISYFSNHLNARTGYLSLTRGDGGQNLIGNDLREKLGVIRTQELLNARKIDGGEQFFTTANDFGYSKHPKETLEIWDKEDILSQMVFLIRKFKPDVIINRFSEKTPGSTHGHHTSSAILSIQANNKSNNPNLFSNQLKIVSTWKAKRIFYNTSWWAYGSKEKFEKTDKSKMVSISSNLFNPISGLNNSTIASKSRSQHKSQGFGSSPSLNSNIEYLELIRGQKINSNNVFEDIDTSWNRVNGGNEIEILISKVLENFDFKKPYKSINNLVKIYQKIEKVEDNHIKDIKIKELSEIIINCLGLEIQFNSKKGYGTPESYVDVEFKLYNPSPINIDIKKIEVNNLNISNLSLNKKVFSLNRKIKIPNNFTAPYWLLGNKTVGNYFVEDFKIKVNPETLHPIKSVFNIQVQDVIIKIEKVLKHRYNDPVKGEVIEKFEIYPRANVKLEKEVYAFINSDNKEIKAIITNNDDNIEGFVELNLPDNWLSTPKRHKVSIRKKGESKAYKFSVKSLSDESLNKISANFYSANKIYNYDLINLNYNHIPKTNILIPNKSIVFKINLKSEVKKVGYIKGAGDKIPESLKTIGISVIELDLLNLENYNLNEFPSIIMGIRAYNTNSLLKNKNNILWDFVKNGGNLIVQYNTSRGLKNKRITPYKINISRDRVTDENSVVKLLNPNHKILNYPNKINLKDFNYWVQERGLYFPNKWDENFDSILAMNDPGENEKKGSLLVANYGKGTFIYTGLSFFRQLPNGVPGAYKLFVNLISYSK
;
A
#
# COMPACT_ATOMS: atom_id res chain seq x y z
N MET A 1 29.86 -5.98 -43.55
CA MET A 1 29.02 -4.89 -43.03
C MET A 1 27.57 -5.35 -43.01
N LYS A 2 27.05 -5.82 -41.87
CA LYS A 2 25.63 -6.09 -41.67
C LYS A 2 25.17 -5.18 -40.51
N SER A 3 24.40 -4.19 -40.88
CA SER A 3 23.80 -3.23 -39.95
C SER A 3 22.63 -3.90 -39.23
N THR A 4 22.73 -4.09 -37.92
CA THR A 4 21.66 -4.59 -37.08
C THR A 4 20.93 -3.38 -36.50
N TYR A 5 19.73 -3.12 -37.01
CA TYR A 5 18.82 -2.11 -36.45
C TYR A 5 18.26 -2.60 -35.12
N PHE A 6 18.65 -1.99 -34.04
CA PHE A 6 18.06 -2.16 -32.72
C PHE A 6 16.79 -1.31 -32.64
N PHE A 7 15.65 -1.94 -32.71
CA PHE A 7 14.35 -1.27 -32.47
C PHE A 7 14.17 -1.09 -30.96
N TYR A 8 14.42 0.11 -30.47
CA TYR A 8 13.98 0.51 -29.14
C TYR A 8 12.47 0.72 -29.16
N LEU A 9 11.73 -0.21 -28.58
CA LEU A 9 10.29 -0.03 -28.29
C LEU A 9 10.17 0.94 -27.11
N ILE A 10 10.00 2.23 -27.41
CA ILE A 10 9.67 3.25 -26.40
C ILE A 10 8.22 3.00 -25.99
N LEU A 11 8.02 2.39 -24.84
CA LEU A 11 6.72 2.34 -24.16
C LEU A 11 6.39 3.77 -23.67
N ILE A 12 5.68 4.51 -24.49
CA ILE A 12 5.09 5.79 -24.12
C ILE A 12 4.00 5.50 -23.09
N SER A 13 4.27 5.76 -21.82
CA SER A 13 3.23 5.84 -20.79
C SER A 13 2.40 7.10 -21.07
N LEU A 14 1.31 6.96 -21.80
CA LEU A 14 0.30 7.98 -21.95
C LEU A 14 -0.31 8.29 -20.59
N ASN A 15 0.15 9.34 -19.94
CA ASN A 15 -0.61 10.03 -18.92
C ASN A 15 -1.77 10.73 -19.61
N THR A 16 -2.84 10.01 -19.86
CA THR A 16 -4.07 10.57 -20.40
C THR A 16 -4.66 11.53 -19.36
N VAL A 17 -4.59 12.82 -19.65
CA VAL A 17 -5.53 13.78 -19.06
C VAL A 17 -6.91 13.33 -19.56
N PHE A 18 -7.67 12.65 -18.71
CA PHE A 18 -9.03 12.26 -19.05
C PHE A 18 -9.88 13.53 -19.14
N SER A 19 -10.00 14.10 -20.33
CA SER A 19 -11.14 14.90 -20.70
C SER A 19 -12.37 13.99 -20.58
N GLN A 20 -13.36 14.38 -19.77
CA GLN A 20 -14.56 13.57 -19.62
C GLN A 20 -15.37 13.64 -20.93
N SER A 21 -15.60 12.48 -21.52
CA SER A 21 -16.43 12.35 -22.69
C SER A 21 -17.90 12.65 -22.35
N SER A 22 -18.70 13.00 -23.34
CA SER A 22 -20.16 13.14 -23.15
C SER A 22 -20.79 11.84 -22.64
N THR A 23 -20.19 10.68 -22.96
CA THR A 23 -20.59 9.37 -22.44
C THR A 23 -20.35 9.26 -20.92
N ASP A 24 -19.21 9.77 -20.43
CA ASP A 24 -18.93 9.79 -18.99
C ASP A 24 -19.90 10.73 -18.25
N ILE A 25 -20.21 11.88 -18.86
CA ILE A 25 -21.19 12.82 -18.31
C ILE A 25 -22.57 12.15 -18.21
N TYR A 26 -23.02 11.49 -19.26
CA TYR A 26 -24.30 10.76 -19.28
C TYR A 26 -24.36 9.68 -18.19
N ASN A 27 -23.29 8.89 -18.03
CA ASN A 27 -23.20 7.88 -16.97
C ASN A 27 -23.24 8.50 -15.58
N LYS A 28 -22.61 9.66 -15.37
CA LYS A 28 -22.70 10.40 -14.10
C LYS A 28 -24.12 10.90 -13.82
N ILE A 29 -24.84 11.41 -14.85
CA ILE A 29 -26.23 11.81 -14.71
C ILE A 29 -27.09 10.58 -14.34
N LYS A 30 -26.88 9.44 -14.99
CA LYS A 30 -27.57 8.19 -14.65
C LYS A 30 -27.32 7.77 -13.21
N LYS A 31 -26.08 7.95 -12.70
CA LYS A 31 -25.72 7.64 -11.32
C LYS A 31 -26.43 8.55 -10.30
N LEU A 32 -26.89 9.75 -10.68
CA LEU A 32 -27.64 10.62 -9.79
C LEU A 32 -28.98 10.00 -9.35
N SER A 33 -29.64 9.19 -10.19
CA SER A 33 -30.95 8.59 -9.89
C SER A 33 -30.87 7.45 -8.86
N PHE A 34 -29.68 6.93 -8.55
CA PHE A 34 -29.52 5.81 -7.64
C PHE A 34 -28.98 6.27 -6.28
N LEU A 35 -29.73 5.99 -5.21
CA LEU A 35 -29.36 6.37 -3.83
C LEU A 35 -28.82 5.21 -2.98
N GLY A 36 -28.81 4.00 -3.51
CA GLY A 36 -28.30 2.83 -2.79
C GLY A 36 -26.77 2.83 -2.64
N SER A 37 -26.30 2.25 -1.54
CA SER A 37 -24.87 2.23 -1.21
C SER A 37 -24.39 0.86 -0.72
N VAL A 38 -23.18 0.49 -1.12
CA VAL A 38 -22.52 -0.77 -0.74
C VAL A 38 -21.13 -0.48 -0.18
N LEU A 39 -20.80 -1.08 0.97
CA LEU A 39 -19.47 -1.06 1.53
C LEU A 39 -18.86 -2.46 1.51
N TYR A 40 -17.84 -2.66 0.71
CA TYR A 40 -17.06 -3.89 0.64
C TYR A 40 -15.92 -3.84 1.66
N ILE A 41 -15.73 -4.90 2.47
CA ILE A 41 -14.75 -4.90 3.57
C ILE A 41 -13.83 -6.13 3.46
N ALA A 42 -12.51 -5.87 3.55
CA ALA A 42 -11.48 -6.91 3.64
C ALA A 42 -10.26 -6.43 4.44
N ALA A 43 -9.25 -7.31 4.57
CA ALA A 43 -8.08 -7.05 5.41
C ALA A 43 -6.97 -6.26 4.70
N HIS A 44 -6.71 -6.54 3.42
CA HIS A 44 -5.55 -6.00 2.69
C HIS A 44 -5.94 -5.37 1.35
N PRO A 45 -5.11 -4.47 0.79
CA PRO A 45 -5.15 -4.15 -0.62
C PRO A 45 -4.98 -5.45 -1.45
N ASP A 46 -5.80 -5.67 -2.49
CA ASP A 46 -5.86 -6.88 -3.32
C ASP A 46 -6.84 -7.99 -2.85
N ASP A 47 -7.41 -7.89 -1.67
CA ASP A 47 -8.48 -8.82 -1.22
C ASP A 47 -9.83 -8.51 -1.87
N GLU A 48 -10.01 -7.29 -2.39
CA GLU A 48 -11.29 -6.87 -2.95
C GLU A 48 -11.69 -7.69 -4.18
N ASN A 49 -13.00 -7.89 -4.31
CA ASN A 49 -13.58 -8.43 -5.52
C ASN A 49 -13.88 -7.30 -6.51
N THR A 50 -12.92 -7.04 -7.41
CA THR A 50 -13.03 -5.94 -8.40
C THR A 50 -14.21 -6.11 -9.35
N LYS A 51 -14.71 -7.34 -9.56
CA LYS A 51 -15.90 -7.59 -10.39
C LYS A 51 -17.16 -7.07 -9.68
N LEU A 52 -17.31 -7.35 -8.37
CA LEU A 52 -18.45 -6.87 -7.60
C LEU A 52 -18.40 -5.36 -7.40
N ILE A 53 -17.22 -4.79 -7.10
CA ILE A 53 -17.08 -3.33 -6.97
C ILE A 53 -17.46 -2.64 -8.27
N SER A 54 -16.95 -3.12 -9.41
CA SER A 54 -17.29 -2.57 -10.73
C SER A 54 -18.77 -2.79 -11.08
N TYR A 55 -19.35 -3.94 -10.75
CA TYR A 55 -20.76 -4.22 -10.95
C TYR A 55 -21.65 -3.22 -10.20
N PHE A 56 -21.42 -3.04 -8.90
CA PHE A 56 -22.22 -2.12 -8.10
C PHE A 56 -22.03 -0.67 -8.55
N SER A 57 -20.79 -0.24 -8.83
CA SER A 57 -20.50 1.16 -9.15
C SER A 57 -20.86 1.57 -10.58
N ASN A 58 -20.69 0.67 -11.57
CA ASN A 58 -20.83 1.02 -13.00
C ASN A 58 -22.08 0.41 -13.66
N HIS A 59 -22.60 -0.71 -13.13
CA HIS A 59 -23.81 -1.33 -13.69
C HIS A 59 -25.05 -0.92 -12.90
N LEU A 60 -25.03 -1.06 -11.59
CA LEU A 60 -26.15 -0.63 -10.73
C LEU A 60 -26.11 0.86 -10.38
N ASN A 61 -25.00 1.56 -10.64
CA ASN A 61 -24.78 2.95 -10.27
C ASN A 61 -24.81 3.23 -8.76
N ALA A 62 -24.64 2.19 -7.93
CA ALA A 62 -24.61 2.32 -6.49
C ALA A 62 -23.33 3.02 -6.01
N ARG A 63 -23.43 3.84 -4.99
CA ARG A 63 -22.26 4.35 -4.28
C ARG A 63 -21.54 3.18 -3.63
N THR A 64 -20.33 2.86 -4.09
CA THR A 64 -19.60 1.66 -3.68
C THR A 64 -18.29 2.04 -3.02
N GLY A 65 -18.10 1.63 -1.76
CA GLY A 65 -16.86 1.83 -1.02
C GLY A 65 -16.11 0.53 -0.80
N TYR A 66 -14.79 0.60 -0.75
CA TYR A 66 -13.93 -0.48 -0.29
C TYR A 66 -13.16 -0.05 0.96
N LEU A 67 -13.32 -0.78 2.05
CA LEU A 67 -12.50 -0.66 3.25
C LEU A 67 -11.47 -1.79 3.27
N SER A 68 -10.21 -1.45 3.13
CA SER A 68 -9.08 -2.32 3.47
C SER A 68 -8.63 -1.99 4.89
N LEU A 69 -8.63 -2.95 5.82
CA LEU A 69 -8.25 -2.64 7.19
C LEU A 69 -6.80 -2.18 7.30
N THR A 70 -5.90 -2.83 6.57
CA THR A 70 -4.47 -2.47 6.52
C THR A 70 -4.08 -1.87 5.17
N ARG A 71 -2.86 -1.34 5.09
CA ARG A 71 -2.26 -0.90 3.83
C ARG A 71 -1.39 -1.97 3.17
N GLY A 72 -1.37 -3.18 3.74
CA GLY A 72 -0.61 -4.31 3.22
C GLY A 72 0.90 -4.17 3.31
N ASP A 73 1.37 -3.38 4.25
CA ASP A 73 2.78 -3.04 4.48
C ASP A 73 3.61 -4.22 5.04
N GLY A 74 2.96 -5.25 5.63
CA GLY A 74 3.60 -6.51 6.03
C GLY A 74 3.88 -7.49 4.88
N GLY A 75 3.42 -7.20 3.68
CA GLY A 75 3.58 -8.04 2.49
C GLY A 75 4.99 -8.03 1.89
N GLN A 76 5.08 -8.61 0.70
CA GLN A 76 6.30 -8.60 -0.14
C GLN A 76 6.09 -7.72 -1.36
N ASN A 77 7.17 -7.19 -1.90
CA ASN A 77 7.16 -6.39 -3.12
C ASN A 77 7.83 -7.20 -4.26
N LEU A 78 7.05 -7.56 -5.28
CA LEU A 78 7.57 -8.34 -6.41
C LEU A 78 8.28 -7.49 -7.47
N ILE A 79 8.15 -6.17 -7.39
CA ILE A 79 8.67 -5.22 -8.40
C ILE A 79 9.77 -4.30 -7.86
N GLY A 80 10.19 -4.47 -6.60
CA GLY A 80 11.21 -3.65 -5.97
C GLY A 80 11.59 -4.10 -4.58
N ASN A 81 12.49 -3.36 -3.94
CA ASN A 81 13.02 -3.66 -2.61
C ASN A 81 12.38 -2.81 -1.49
N ASP A 82 11.41 -1.96 -1.82
CA ASP A 82 10.70 -1.16 -0.83
C ASP A 82 9.68 -2.02 -0.09
N LEU A 83 9.87 -2.14 1.22
CA LEU A 83 9.08 -2.94 2.14
C LEU A 83 8.50 -2.06 3.24
N ARG A 84 7.62 -2.63 4.05
CA ARG A 84 6.98 -1.99 5.21
C ARG A 84 6.24 -0.70 4.81
N GLU A 85 6.46 0.40 5.50
CA GLU A 85 5.78 1.68 5.27
C GLU A 85 5.84 2.14 3.81
N LYS A 86 6.99 1.94 3.16
CA LYS A 86 7.17 2.26 1.73
C LYS A 86 6.24 1.41 0.86
N LEU A 87 6.16 0.11 1.15
CA LEU A 87 5.24 -0.80 0.47
C LEU A 87 3.78 -0.43 0.74
N GLY A 88 3.42 -0.07 1.97
CA GLY A 88 2.09 0.38 2.33
C GLY A 88 1.65 1.60 1.51
N VAL A 89 2.56 2.54 1.25
CA VAL A 89 2.29 3.70 0.37
C VAL A 89 2.13 3.25 -1.09
N ILE A 90 2.99 2.39 -1.60
CA ILE A 90 2.88 1.85 -2.97
C ILE A 90 1.54 1.17 -3.15
N ARG A 91 1.15 0.24 -2.26
CA ARG A 91 -0.12 -0.49 -2.32
C ARG A 91 -1.33 0.42 -2.15
N THR A 92 -1.21 1.50 -1.35
CA THR A 92 -2.25 2.53 -1.27
C THR A 92 -2.48 3.20 -2.63
N GLN A 93 -1.41 3.57 -3.34
CA GLN A 93 -1.52 4.19 -4.66
C GLN A 93 -2.02 3.22 -5.73
N GLU A 94 -1.61 1.96 -5.67
CA GLU A 94 -2.13 0.89 -6.53
C GLU A 94 -3.64 0.74 -6.36
N LEU A 95 -4.12 0.74 -5.10
CA LEU A 95 -5.52 0.61 -4.78
C LEU A 95 -6.35 1.83 -5.22
N LEU A 96 -5.79 3.04 -5.06
CA LEU A 96 -6.41 4.26 -5.57
C LEU A 96 -6.52 4.27 -7.11
N ASN A 97 -5.52 3.72 -7.80
CA ASN A 97 -5.59 3.55 -9.25
C ASN A 97 -6.63 2.49 -9.66
N ALA A 98 -6.76 1.42 -8.89
CA ALA A 98 -7.82 0.42 -9.08
C ALA A 98 -9.21 1.09 -8.94
N ARG A 99 -9.43 1.89 -7.92
CA ARG A 99 -10.70 2.63 -7.69
C ARG A 99 -11.03 3.63 -8.80
N LYS A 100 -10.03 4.30 -9.40
CA LYS A 100 -10.26 5.17 -10.58
C LYS A 100 -10.81 4.40 -11.78
N ILE A 101 -10.49 3.11 -11.89
CA ILE A 101 -10.92 2.26 -12.99
C ILE A 101 -12.30 1.66 -12.72
N ASP A 102 -12.53 1.13 -11.52
CA ASP A 102 -13.77 0.43 -11.19
C ASP A 102 -14.86 1.32 -10.57
N GLY A 103 -14.56 2.58 -10.30
CA GLY A 103 -15.51 3.59 -9.83
C GLY A 103 -15.87 3.49 -8.35
N GLY A 104 -15.16 2.67 -7.57
CA GLY A 104 -15.32 2.60 -6.10
C GLY A 104 -14.60 3.73 -5.36
N GLU A 105 -15.00 3.96 -4.11
CA GLU A 105 -14.32 4.83 -3.14
C GLU A 105 -13.38 3.98 -2.26
N GLN A 106 -12.21 4.52 -1.89
CA GLN A 106 -11.25 3.81 -1.05
C GLN A 106 -11.21 4.33 0.37
N PHE A 107 -11.15 3.39 1.33
CA PHE A 107 -10.98 3.67 2.77
C PHE A 107 -9.97 2.70 3.38
N PHE A 108 -9.35 3.14 4.49
CA PHE A 108 -8.44 2.32 5.29
C PHE A 108 -8.77 2.49 6.78
N THR A 109 -8.17 1.66 7.62
CA THR A 109 -7.98 1.96 9.04
C THR A 109 -6.51 2.28 9.30
N THR A 110 -6.15 2.52 10.55
CA THR A 110 -4.76 2.68 10.98
C THR A 110 -4.10 1.35 11.36
N ALA A 111 -4.75 0.21 11.14
CA ALA A 111 -4.16 -1.09 11.38
C ALA A 111 -2.92 -1.29 10.50
N ASN A 112 -1.83 -1.72 11.13
CA ASN A 112 -0.60 -2.09 10.46
C ASN A 112 -0.65 -3.57 10.09
N ASP A 113 -0.29 -3.90 8.86
CA ASP A 113 -0.05 -5.28 8.46
C ASP A 113 1.29 -5.75 9.02
N PHE A 114 1.26 -6.49 10.10
CA PHE A 114 2.45 -7.00 10.79
C PHE A 114 2.96 -8.33 10.21
N GLY A 115 2.37 -8.79 9.10
CA GLY A 115 2.69 -10.05 8.46
C GLY A 115 1.61 -11.10 8.69
N TYR A 116 1.96 -12.36 8.48
CA TYR A 116 0.97 -13.44 8.55
C TYR A 116 0.63 -13.78 10.02
N SER A 117 -0.64 -13.76 10.33
CA SER A 117 -1.23 -14.26 11.57
C SER A 117 -2.01 -15.53 11.29
N LYS A 118 -1.94 -16.52 12.17
CA LYS A 118 -2.68 -17.78 12.02
C LYS A 118 -4.10 -17.73 12.56
N HIS A 119 -4.33 -16.87 13.55
CA HIS A 119 -5.61 -16.84 14.24
C HIS A 119 -6.10 -15.43 14.53
N PRO A 120 -7.42 -15.15 14.45
CA PRO A 120 -7.94 -13.80 14.69
C PRO A 120 -7.71 -13.29 16.12
N LYS A 121 -7.55 -14.17 17.11
CA LYS A 121 -7.21 -13.78 18.48
C LYS A 121 -5.89 -13.04 18.52
N GLU A 122 -4.84 -13.62 17.95
CA GLU A 122 -3.53 -12.99 17.81
C GLU A 122 -3.62 -11.64 17.09
N THR A 123 -4.35 -11.61 15.97
CA THR A 123 -4.53 -10.36 15.21
C THR A 123 -5.18 -9.26 16.04
N LEU A 124 -6.27 -9.58 16.74
CA LEU A 124 -7.05 -8.60 17.50
C LEU A 124 -6.32 -8.12 18.78
N GLU A 125 -5.42 -8.92 19.33
CA GLU A 125 -4.52 -8.52 20.42
C GLU A 125 -3.45 -7.54 19.93
N ILE A 126 -2.86 -7.77 18.75
CA ILE A 126 -1.80 -6.92 18.16
C ILE A 126 -2.39 -5.61 17.59
N TRP A 127 -3.56 -5.70 16.96
CA TRP A 127 -4.25 -4.55 16.37
C TRP A 127 -5.00 -3.78 17.43
N ASP A 128 -4.79 -3.20 18.35
CA ASP A 128 -5.69 -2.45 19.23
C ASP A 128 -7.17 -2.53 18.76
N LYS A 129 -7.81 -3.63 19.13
CA LYS A 129 -9.15 -4.01 18.66
C LYS A 129 -10.17 -2.88 18.79
N GLU A 130 -10.17 -2.15 19.93
CA GLU A 130 -11.17 -1.13 20.19
C GLU A 130 -10.93 0.14 19.35
N ASP A 131 -9.67 0.52 19.07
CA ASP A 131 -9.40 1.65 18.18
C ASP A 131 -9.80 1.32 16.75
N ILE A 132 -9.46 0.13 16.24
CA ILE A 132 -9.85 -0.29 14.88
C ILE A 132 -11.38 -0.41 14.76
N LEU A 133 -12.04 -0.99 15.76
CA LEU A 133 -13.50 -1.07 15.81
C LEU A 133 -14.15 0.32 15.79
N SER A 134 -13.62 1.27 16.57
CA SER A 134 -14.06 2.66 16.57
C SER A 134 -13.97 3.32 15.19
N GLN A 135 -12.87 3.07 14.46
CA GLN A 135 -12.67 3.59 13.11
C GLN A 135 -13.68 2.99 12.12
N MET A 136 -13.96 1.69 12.22
CA MET A 136 -14.97 1.04 11.38
C MET A 136 -16.37 1.54 11.67
N VAL A 137 -16.72 1.76 12.96
CA VAL A 137 -17.98 2.39 13.36
C VAL A 137 -18.08 3.79 12.76
N PHE A 138 -17.01 4.59 12.85
CA PHE A 138 -16.97 5.93 12.26
C PHE A 138 -17.18 5.88 10.74
N LEU A 139 -16.54 4.94 10.05
CA LEU A 139 -16.72 4.80 8.60
C LEU A 139 -18.16 4.41 8.24
N ILE A 140 -18.79 3.47 8.96
CA ILE A 140 -20.19 3.07 8.72
C ILE A 140 -21.12 4.27 8.92
N ARG A 141 -20.91 5.05 9.97
CA ARG A 141 -21.68 6.28 10.24
C ARG A 141 -21.47 7.36 9.17
N LYS A 142 -20.22 7.50 8.67
CA LYS A 142 -19.84 8.49 7.65
C LYS A 142 -20.30 8.10 6.24
N PHE A 143 -20.12 6.84 5.86
CA PHE A 143 -20.45 6.34 4.53
C PHE A 143 -21.94 6.02 4.38
N LYS A 144 -22.59 5.57 5.47
CA LYS A 144 -23.98 5.11 5.53
C LYS A 144 -24.31 4.01 4.52
N PRO A 145 -23.64 2.85 4.57
CA PRO A 145 -23.93 1.75 3.63
C PRO A 145 -25.33 1.17 3.89
N ASP A 146 -26.10 0.93 2.82
CA ASP A 146 -27.33 0.12 2.91
C ASP A 146 -26.97 -1.37 3.07
N VAL A 147 -25.91 -1.80 2.39
CA VAL A 147 -25.41 -3.18 2.36
C VAL A 147 -23.91 -3.20 2.64
N ILE A 148 -23.50 -4.14 3.48
CA ILE A 148 -22.08 -4.47 3.70
C ILE A 148 -21.79 -5.83 3.07
N ILE A 149 -20.64 -5.95 2.41
CA ILE A 149 -20.16 -7.22 1.86
C ILE A 149 -18.78 -7.51 2.43
N ASN A 150 -18.67 -8.57 3.21
CA ASN A 150 -17.40 -9.04 3.74
C ASN A 150 -16.72 -9.97 2.74
N ARG A 151 -15.44 -9.80 2.49
CA ARG A 151 -14.64 -10.70 1.67
C ARG A 151 -14.43 -12.06 2.34
N PHE A 152 -14.35 -12.06 3.66
CA PHE A 152 -14.01 -13.23 4.47
C PHE A 152 -15.15 -13.60 5.43
N SER A 153 -15.10 -14.82 5.95
CA SER A 153 -16.05 -15.32 6.92
C SER A 153 -15.54 -15.18 8.36
N GLU A 154 -16.43 -14.85 9.28
CA GLU A 154 -16.17 -14.88 10.73
C GLU A 154 -16.06 -16.32 11.28
N LYS A 155 -16.60 -17.32 10.55
CA LYS A 155 -16.77 -18.70 11.00
C LYS A 155 -15.59 -19.62 10.72
N THR A 156 -14.53 -19.12 10.14
CA THR A 156 -13.37 -19.92 9.69
C THR A 156 -12.05 -19.55 10.38
N PRO A 157 -12.02 -19.36 11.74
CA PRO A 157 -10.79 -19.06 12.42
C PRO A 157 -9.79 -20.22 12.28
N GLY A 158 -8.53 -19.88 11.97
CA GLY A 158 -7.46 -20.88 11.77
C GLY A 158 -7.41 -21.54 10.39
N SER A 159 -8.44 -21.41 9.54
CA SER A 159 -8.44 -21.94 8.17
C SER A 159 -7.89 -20.96 7.12
N THR A 160 -7.79 -19.68 7.49
CA THR A 160 -7.25 -18.61 6.67
C THR A 160 -6.40 -17.67 7.53
N HIS A 161 -5.81 -16.66 6.92
CA HIS A 161 -5.05 -15.62 7.63
C HIS A 161 -5.89 -14.97 8.74
N GLY A 162 -5.31 -14.79 9.93
CA GLY A 162 -6.01 -14.18 11.07
C GLY A 162 -6.59 -12.79 10.76
N HIS A 163 -5.86 -11.97 10.00
CA HIS A 163 -6.35 -10.65 9.51
C HIS A 163 -7.66 -10.77 8.73
N HIS A 164 -7.78 -11.81 7.88
CA HIS A 164 -8.98 -12.05 7.07
C HIS A 164 -10.21 -12.29 7.96
N THR A 165 -10.08 -13.25 8.89
CA THR A 165 -11.17 -13.57 9.82
C THR A 165 -11.48 -12.38 10.73
N SER A 166 -10.45 -11.66 11.21
CA SER A 166 -10.60 -10.46 12.04
C SER A 166 -11.36 -9.36 11.33
N SER A 167 -11.14 -9.14 10.03
CA SER A 167 -11.86 -8.14 9.25
C SER A 167 -13.36 -8.40 9.22
N ALA A 168 -13.77 -9.66 9.07
CA ALA A 168 -15.18 -10.06 9.11
C ALA A 168 -15.80 -9.92 10.50
N ILE A 169 -15.10 -10.34 11.56
CA ILE A 169 -15.54 -10.21 12.95
C ILE A 169 -15.76 -8.73 13.28
N LEU A 170 -14.78 -7.87 13.00
CA LEU A 170 -14.86 -6.44 13.28
C LEU A 170 -15.96 -5.76 12.46
N SER A 171 -16.15 -6.15 11.19
CA SER A 171 -17.23 -5.63 10.35
C SER A 171 -18.61 -5.85 10.96
N ILE A 172 -18.89 -7.06 11.43
CA ILE A 172 -20.16 -7.41 12.06
C ILE A 172 -20.33 -6.64 13.38
N GLN A 173 -19.30 -6.58 14.22
CA GLN A 173 -19.32 -5.83 15.47
C GLN A 173 -19.52 -4.33 15.22
N ALA A 174 -18.83 -3.76 14.22
CA ALA A 174 -18.95 -2.35 13.88
C ALA A 174 -20.38 -1.99 13.43
N ASN A 175 -21.00 -2.80 12.56
CA ASN A 175 -22.39 -2.55 12.14
C ASN A 175 -23.39 -2.66 13.29
N ASN A 176 -23.18 -3.57 14.23
CA ASN A 176 -24.05 -3.68 15.41
C ASN A 176 -23.90 -2.50 16.37
N LYS A 177 -22.68 -1.96 16.50
CA LYS A 177 -22.36 -0.83 17.40
C LYS A 177 -22.66 0.53 16.76
N SER A 178 -22.65 0.66 15.46
CA SER A 178 -22.75 1.95 14.75
C SER A 178 -24.13 2.63 14.89
N ASN A 179 -25.17 1.86 15.21
CA ASN A 179 -26.51 2.39 15.50
C ASN A 179 -26.70 2.85 16.96
N ASN A 180 -25.78 2.50 17.85
CA ASN A 180 -25.91 2.86 19.27
C ASN A 180 -25.25 4.23 19.52
N PRO A 181 -26.03 5.28 19.94
CA PRO A 181 -25.49 6.61 20.17
C PRO A 181 -24.57 6.67 21.39
N ASN A 182 -24.68 5.74 22.35
CA ASN A 182 -23.87 5.73 23.55
C ASN A 182 -22.46 5.18 23.32
N LEU A 183 -22.24 4.47 22.19
CA LEU A 183 -20.93 3.93 21.84
C LEU A 183 -20.20 4.88 20.88
N PHE A 184 -18.96 5.21 21.22
CA PHE A 184 -18.15 6.16 20.46
C PHE A 184 -18.88 7.49 20.22
N SER A 185 -19.50 8.04 21.29
CA SER A 185 -20.36 9.22 21.25
C SER A 185 -19.65 10.49 20.72
N ASN A 186 -18.34 10.60 20.91
CA ASN A 186 -17.53 11.69 20.38
C ASN A 186 -17.64 11.83 18.86
N GLN A 187 -17.90 10.74 18.12
CA GLN A 187 -18.10 10.73 16.68
C GLN A 187 -19.38 11.45 16.26
N LEU A 188 -20.39 11.47 17.13
CA LEU A 188 -21.72 12.05 16.83
C LEU A 188 -21.70 13.58 16.71
N LYS A 189 -20.59 14.23 17.10
CA LYS A 189 -20.35 15.64 16.80
C LYS A 189 -20.19 15.91 15.30
N ILE A 190 -19.98 14.86 14.47
CA ILE A 190 -19.63 14.99 13.04
C ILE A 190 -20.52 14.11 12.17
N VAL A 191 -20.88 12.91 12.64
CA VAL A 191 -21.69 11.93 11.91
C VAL A 191 -22.87 11.49 12.74
N SER A 192 -23.95 11.05 12.10
CA SER A 192 -25.11 10.46 12.78
C SER A 192 -24.98 8.94 12.87
N THR A 193 -25.72 8.32 13.79
CA THR A 193 -25.83 6.86 13.85
C THR A 193 -26.33 6.28 12.54
N TRP A 194 -25.90 5.07 12.24
CA TRP A 194 -26.34 4.34 11.05
C TRP A 194 -26.20 2.83 11.28
N LYS A 195 -27.00 2.04 10.59
CA LYS A 195 -26.87 0.57 10.55
C LYS A 195 -27.21 0.09 9.15
N ALA A 196 -26.30 -0.65 8.54
CA ALA A 196 -26.58 -1.32 7.27
C ALA A 196 -27.69 -2.36 7.45
N LYS A 197 -28.59 -2.44 6.49
CA LYS A 197 -29.73 -3.35 6.51
C LYS A 197 -29.31 -4.81 6.41
N ARG A 198 -28.22 -5.09 5.65
CA ARG A 198 -27.73 -6.44 5.43
C ARG A 198 -26.22 -6.51 5.44
N ILE A 199 -25.69 -7.66 5.89
CA ILE A 199 -24.29 -8.03 5.76
C ILE A 199 -24.24 -9.35 5.03
N PHE A 200 -23.48 -9.38 3.94
CA PHE A 200 -23.20 -10.58 3.16
C PHE A 200 -21.74 -11.01 3.30
N TYR A 201 -21.49 -12.29 3.07
CA TYR A 201 -20.19 -12.87 2.84
C TYR A 201 -20.04 -13.20 1.35
N ASN A 202 -19.02 -12.66 0.70
CA ASN A 202 -18.71 -13.01 -0.68
C ASN A 202 -17.96 -14.35 -0.73
N THR A 203 -18.70 -15.42 -0.88
CA THR A 203 -18.18 -16.79 -0.89
C THR A 203 -17.72 -17.24 -2.27
N SER A 204 -16.92 -18.29 -2.31
CA SER A 204 -16.49 -18.96 -3.54
C SER A 204 -15.98 -20.37 -3.23
N TRP A 205 -15.63 -21.14 -4.27
CA TRP A 205 -15.18 -22.52 -4.17
C TRP A 205 -14.06 -22.78 -3.15
N TRP A 206 -13.18 -21.83 -2.93
CA TRP A 206 -12.06 -21.99 -1.97
C TRP A 206 -12.53 -22.07 -0.51
N ALA A 207 -13.67 -21.46 -0.18
CA ALA A 207 -14.27 -21.58 1.15
C ALA A 207 -14.82 -22.99 1.42
N TYR A 208 -15.09 -23.76 0.36
CA TYR A 208 -15.63 -25.13 0.41
C TYR A 208 -14.54 -26.20 0.18
N GLY A 209 -13.28 -25.79 0.03
CA GLY A 209 -12.13 -26.68 -0.11
C GLY A 209 -11.87 -27.15 -1.55
N SER A 210 -12.88 -27.31 -2.41
CA SER A 210 -12.70 -27.61 -3.85
C SER A 210 -13.86 -27.06 -4.69
N LYS A 211 -13.64 -26.98 -6.01
CA LYS A 211 -14.69 -26.59 -6.97
C LYS A 211 -15.82 -27.59 -6.99
N GLU A 212 -15.52 -28.89 -6.99
CA GLU A 212 -16.53 -29.96 -7.01
C GLU A 212 -17.43 -29.89 -5.78
N LYS A 213 -16.87 -29.65 -4.60
CA LYS A 213 -17.67 -29.48 -3.36
C LYS A 213 -18.56 -28.25 -3.46
N PHE A 214 -18.04 -27.15 -3.98
CA PHE A 214 -18.81 -25.92 -4.14
C PHE A 214 -19.91 -26.07 -5.18
N GLU A 215 -19.69 -26.81 -6.28
CA GLU A 215 -20.69 -27.06 -7.31
C GLU A 215 -21.85 -27.90 -6.77
N LYS A 216 -21.57 -28.85 -5.87
CA LYS A 216 -22.58 -29.71 -5.20
C LYS A 216 -23.32 -29.02 -4.06
N THR A 217 -22.85 -27.83 -3.60
CA THR A 217 -23.53 -27.11 -2.52
C THR A 217 -24.84 -26.51 -3.01
N ASP A 218 -25.89 -26.61 -2.19
CA ASP A 218 -27.12 -25.89 -2.42
C ASP A 218 -26.90 -24.36 -2.37
N LYS A 219 -27.14 -23.70 -3.51
CA LYS A 219 -26.97 -22.25 -3.69
C LYS A 219 -28.30 -21.49 -3.63
N SER A 220 -29.42 -22.18 -3.39
CA SER A 220 -30.75 -21.56 -3.34
C SER A 220 -30.88 -20.44 -2.28
N LYS A 221 -30.03 -20.49 -1.26
CA LYS A 221 -29.99 -19.49 -0.18
C LYS A 221 -28.94 -18.41 -0.41
N MET A 222 -28.24 -18.44 -1.54
CA MET A 222 -27.22 -17.46 -1.88
C MET A 222 -27.76 -16.49 -2.93
N VAL A 223 -27.37 -15.23 -2.81
CA VAL A 223 -27.56 -14.27 -3.90
C VAL A 223 -26.54 -14.53 -4.98
N SER A 224 -27.03 -14.75 -6.20
CA SER A 224 -26.21 -15.01 -7.38
C SER A 224 -26.16 -13.78 -8.26
N ILE A 225 -24.98 -13.20 -8.41
CA ILE A 225 -24.77 -11.98 -9.22
C ILE A 225 -23.98 -12.36 -10.47
N SER A 226 -24.61 -12.19 -11.66
CA SER A 226 -23.88 -12.25 -12.92
C SER A 226 -23.00 -11.00 -13.06
N SER A 227 -21.70 -11.19 -12.95
CA SER A 227 -20.74 -10.07 -12.90
C SER A 227 -20.13 -9.72 -14.26
N ASN A 228 -20.45 -10.43 -15.34
CA ASN A 228 -19.92 -10.17 -16.68
C ASN A 228 -20.99 -9.56 -17.60
N LEU A 229 -21.38 -8.33 -17.31
CA LEU A 229 -22.37 -7.59 -18.06
C LEU A 229 -21.71 -6.57 -18.98
N PHE A 230 -22.24 -6.44 -20.18
CA PHE A 230 -21.81 -5.42 -21.14
C PHE A 230 -22.54 -4.09 -20.88
N ASN A 231 -21.79 -3.01 -20.82
CA ASN A 231 -22.34 -1.66 -20.78
C ASN A 231 -22.23 -1.04 -22.17
N PRO A 232 -23.33 -0.90 -22.92
CA PRO A 232 -23.31 -0.40 -24.30
C PRO A 232 -22.91 1.07 -24.40
N ILE A 233 -23.09 1.86 -23.32
CA ILE A 233 -22.73 3.27 -23.29
C ILE A 233 -21.21 3.44 -23.23
N SER A 234 -20.52 2.68 -22.39
CA SER A 234 -19.06 2.72 -22.29
C SER A 234 -18.36 1.81 -23.28
N GLY A 235 -19.08 0.88 -23.94
CA GLY A 235 -18.51 -0.14 -24.81
C GLY A 235 -17.67 -1.19 -24.11
N LEU A 236 -17.80 -1.34 -22.77
CA LEU A 236 -16.96 -2.19 -21.96
C LEU A 236 -17.77 -3.28 -21.24
N ASN A 237 -17.21 -4.49 -21.19
CA ASN A 237 -17.67 -5.52 -20.27
C ASN A 237 -17.15 -5.25 -18.84
N ASN A 238 -17.98 -5.56 -17.86
CA ASN A 238 -17.57 -5.44 -16.45
C ASN A 238 -16.31 -6.28 -16.13
N SER A 239 -16.15 -7.46 -16.74
CA SER A 239 -14.91 -8.24 -16.57
C SER A 239 -13.66 -7.53 -17.09
N THR A 240 -13.79 -6.68 -18.12
CA THR A 240 -12.69 -5.87 -18.64
C THR A 240 -12.30 -4.77 -17.64
N ILE A 241 -13.28 -4.10 -17.08
CA ILE A 241 -13.06 -3.07 -16.05
C ILE A 241 -12.40 -3.73 -14.82
N ALA A 242 -12.98 -4.84 -14.34
CA ALA A 242 -12.49 -5.57 -13.18
C ALA A 242 -11.05 -6.09 -13.34
N SER A 243 -10.70 -6.61 -14.53
CA SER A 243 -9.34 -7.09 -14.79
C SER A 243 -8.32 -5.96 -14.86
N LYS A 244 -8.68 -4.81 -15.46
CA LYS A 244 -7.84 -3.61 -15.47
C LYS A 244 -7.63 -3.06 -14.06
N SER A 245 -8.68 -3.03 -13.23
CA SER A 245 -8.61 -2.64 -11.83
C SER A 245 -7.68 -3.58 -11.05
N ARG A 246 -7.88 -4.88 -11.12
CA ARG A 246 -7.04 -5.88 -10.45
C ARG A 246 -5.57 -5.80 -10.87
N SER A 247 -5.31 -5.50 -12.13
CA SER A 247 -3.96 -5.38 -12.68
C SER A 247 -3.18 -4.16 -12.17
N GLN A 248 -3.81 -3.28 -11.36
CA GLN A 248 -3.10 -2.19 -10.70
C GLN A 248 -2.24 -2.66 -9.52
N HIS A 249 -2.53 -3.82 -8.93
CA HIS A 249 -1.76 -4.41 -7.83
C HIS A 249 -0.44 -5.05 -8.30
N LYS A 250 0.42 -4.25 -8.94
CA LYS A 250 1.65 -4.73 -9.57
C LYS A 250 2.67 -5.23 -8.56
N SER A 251 2.75 -4.57 -7.41
CA SER A 251 3.64 -4.99 -6.32
C SER A 251 3.33 -6.41 -5.82
N GLN A 252 2.10 -6.89 -6.03
CA GLN A 252 1.63 -8.22 -5.63
C GLN A 252 1.57 -9.23 -6.79
N GLY A 253 1.83 -8.79 -8.02
CA GLY A 253 1.83 -9.66 -9.20
C GLY A 253 0.44 -10.11 -9.66
N PHE A 254 -0.59 -9.31 -9.45
CA PHE A 254 -1.98 -9.64 -9.78
C PHE A 254 -2.42 -9.23 -11.19
N GLY A 255 -1.53 -9.26 -12.16
CA GLY A 255 -1.91 -9.09 -13.57
C GLY A 255 -3.04 -10.07 -13.97
N SER A 256 -4.11 -9.55 -14.54
CA SER A 256 -5.33 -10.30 -14.81
C SER A 256 -5.85 -9.99 -16.22
N SER A 257 -6.35 -11.01 -16.90
CA SER A 257 -7.04 -10.87 -18.18
C SER A 257 -8.56 -10.93 -18.01
N PRO A 258 -9.34 -10.25 -18.87
CA PRO A 258 -10.79 -10.35 -18.85
C PRO A 258 -11.26 -11.79 -19.07
N SER A 259 -12.31 -12.20 -18.35
CA SER A 259 -12.98 -13.45 -18.62
C SER A 259 -14.10 -13.22 -19.61
N LEU A 260 -14.19 -14.05 -20.64
CA LEU A 260 -15.28 -14.03 -21.61
C LEU A 260 -16.49 -14.87 -21.17
N ASN A 261 -16.30 -15.77 -20.19
CA ASN A 261 -17.36 -16.61 -19.67
C ASN A 261 -18.26 -15.85 -18.68
N SER A 262 -19.47 -16.31 -18.49
CA SER A 262 -20.33 -15.86 -17.40
C SER A 262 -19.64 -16.13 -16.06
N ASN A 263 -19.41 -15.08 -15.30
CA ASN A 263 -18.88 -15.19 -13.95
C ASN A 263 -20.00 -14.86 -12.96
N ILE A 264 -20.41 -15.87 -12.22
CA ILE A 264 -21.37 -15.70 -11.14
C ILE A 264 -20.59 -15.52 -9.84
N GLU A 265 -20.88 -14.44 -9.15
CA GLU A 265 -20.41 -14.17 -7.79
C GLU A 265 -21.51 -14.52 -6.80
N TYR A 266 -21.15 -15.16 -5.69
CA TYR A 266 -22.10 -15.66 -4.71
C TYR A 266 -21.95 -14.91 -3.39
N LEU A 267 -23.10 -14.51 -2.82
CA LEU A 267 -23.17 -13.81 -1.54
C LEU A 267 -24.06 -14.61 -0.59
N GLU A 268 -23.51 -14.98 0.56
CA GLU A 268 -24.24 -15.59 1.67
C GLU A 268 -24.71 -14.52 2.63
N LEU A 269 -26.00 -14.50 3.00
CA LEU A 269 -26.52 -13.56 4.00
C LEU A 269 -26.02 -13.95 5.40
N ILE A 270 -25.30 -13.03 6.04
CA ILE A 270 -24.76 -13.21 7.40
C ILE A 270 -25.67 -12.57 8.44
N ARG A 271 -26.16 -11.36 8.17
CA ARG A 271 -27.04 -10.58 9.09
C ARG A 271 -28.04 -9.77 8.27
N GLY A 272 -29.19 -9.54 8.87
CA GLY A 272 -30.27 -8.74 8.28
C GLY A 272 -31.43 -9.58 7.77
N GLN A 273 -32.37 -8.93 7.12
CA GLN A 273 -33.58 -9.54 6.58
C GLN A 273 -33.26 -10.42 5.36
N LYS A 274 -33.85 -11.60 5.32
CA LYS A 274 -33.75 -12.54 4.22
C LYS A 274 -34.35 -11.91 2.94
N ILE A 275 -33.73 -12.22 1.81
CA ILE A 275 -34.23 -11.82 0.49
C ILE A 275 -34.59 -13.05 -0.32
N ASN A 276 -35.50 -12.88 -1.26
CA ASN A 276 -36.02 -13.95 -2.10
C ASN A 276 -35.58 -13.82 -3.57
N SER A 277 -34.89 -12.73 -3.90
CA SER A 277 -34.35 -12.45 -5.24
C SER A 277 -32.83 -12.37 -5.24
N ASN A 278 -32.24 -12.21 -6.43
CA ASN A 278 -30.80 -11.93 -6.58
C ASN A 278 -30.46 -10.43 -6.44
N ASN A 279 -31.35 -9.63 -5.85
CA ASN A 279 -31.14 -8.22 -5.60
C ASN A 279 -30.75 -7.96 -4.15
N VAL A 280 -29.51 -7.57 -3.88
CA VAL A 280 -29.04 -7.22 -2.52
C VAL A 280 -29.80 -6.05 -1.88
N PHE A 281 -30.47 -5.22 -2.71
CA PHE A 281 -31.30 -4.07 -2.30
C PHE A 281 -32.80 -4.39 -2.20
N GLU A 282 -33.22 -5.68 -2.28
CA GLU A 282 -34.62 -6.04 -2.08
C GLU A 282 -35.16 -5.39 -0.80
N ASP A 283 -36.35 -4.75 -0.85
CA ASP A 283 -36.97 -3.96 0.23
C ASP A 283 -36.16 -2.75 0.73
N ILE A 284 -35.17 -2.29 -0.07
CA ILE A 284 -34.49 -1.04 0.16
C ILE A 284 -34.81 -0.12 -1.00
N ASP A 285 -35.49 0.99 -0.73
CA ASP A 285 -35.73 2.00 -1.75
C ASP A 285 -34.42 2.69 -2.14
N THR A 286 -34.00 2.49 -3.38
CA THR A 286 -32.78 3.07 -3.96
C THR A 286 -33.06 4.24 -4.89
N SER A 287 -34.35 4.62 -5.06
CA SER A 287 -34.81 5.76 -5.86
C SER A 287 -34.87 7.06 -5.04
N TRP A 288 -35.17 8.15 -5.71
CA TRP A 288 -35.39 9.42 -5.04
C TRP A 288 -36.66 9.45 -4.17
N ASN A 289 -37.60 8.51 -4.32
CA ASN A 289 -38.75 8.39 -3.42
C ASN A 289 -38.35 8.12 -1.97
N ARG A 290 -37.09 7.70 -1.75
CA ARG A 290 -36.49 7.52 -0.42
C ARG A 290 -36.44 8.82 0.41
N VAL A 291 -36.49 9.99 -0.24
CA VAL A 291 -36.46 11.30 0.41
C VAL A 291 -37.72 12.09 0.12
N ASN A 292 -38.15 12.92 1.07
CA ASN A 292 -39.31 13.77 0.91
C ASN A 292 -39.11 14.75 -0.27
N GLY A 293 -40.06 14.84 -1.19
CA GLY A 293 -39.97 15.65 -2.42
C GLY A 293 -39.06 15.10 -3.51
N GLY A 294 -38.52 13.87 -3.35
CA GLY A 294 -37.56 13.28 -4.28
C GLY A 294 -38.16 12.90 -5.64
N ASN A 295 -39.47 12.59 -5.71
CA ASN A 295 -40.13 12.21 -6.98
C ASN A 295 -39.93 13.28 -8.09
N GLU A 296 -40.02 14.57 -7.74
CA GLU A 296 -39.78 15.66 -8.72
C GLU A 296 -38.31 15.67 -9.22
N ILE A 297 -37.35 15.29 -8.38
CA ILE A 297 -35.95 15.16 -8.73
C ILE A 297 -35.77 14.01 -9.72
N GLU A 298 -36.39 12.85 -9.46
CA GLU A 298 -36.34 11.68 -10.35
C GLU A 298 -36.91 11.99 -11.73
N ILE A 299 -38.04 12.67 -11.79
CA ILE A 299 -38.66 13.10 -13.07
C ILE A 299 -37.72 14.02 -13.85
N LEU A 300 -37.10 14.97 -13.18
CA LEU A 300 -36.17 15.89 -13.85
C LEU A 300 -34.92 15.19 -14.35
N ILE A 301 -34.37 14.24 -13.58
CA ILE A 301 -33.20 13.43 -14.02
C ILE A 301 -33.58 12.61 -15.26
N SER A 302 -34.71 11.92 -15.22
CA SER A 302 -35.22 11.15 -16.38
C SER A 302 -35.34 12.01 -17.62
N LYS A 303 -35.93 13.22 -17.49
CA LYS A 303 -36.03 14.18 -18.58
C LYS A 303 -34.66 14.61 -19.13
N VAL A 304 -33.64 14.78 -18.27
CA VAL A 304 -32.27 15.08 -18.71
C VAL A 304 -31.68 13.92 -19.49
N LEU A 305 -31.86 12.67 -19.03
CA LEU A 305 -31.34 11.48 -19.71
C LEU A 305 -31.99 11.26 -21.06
N GLU A 306 -33.28 11.41 -21.16
CA GLU A 306 -34.05 11.23 -22.43
C GLU A 306 -33.66 12.27 -23.49
N ASN A 307 -33.35 13.49 -23.07
CA ASN A 307 -33.09 14.62 -23.98
C ASN A 307 -31.58 15.00 -24.03
N PHE A 308 -30.68 14.12 -23.59
CA PHE A 308 -29.28 14.44 -23.53
C PHE A 308 -28.64 14.54 -24.92
N ASP A 309 -28.12 15.71 -25.24
CA ASP A 309 -27.40 15.96 -26.48
C ASP A 309 -25.90 15.69 -26.32
N PHE A 310 -25.41 14.54 -26.80
CA PHE A 310 -24.00 14.14 -26.72
C PHE A 310 -23.03 15.10 -27.44
N LYS A 311 -23.52 15.90 -28.39
CA LYS A 311 -22.71 16.91 -29.09
C LYS A 311 -22.71 18.24 -28.35
N LYS A 312 -23.74 18.51 -27.58
CA LYS A 312 -23.97 19.81 -26.89
C LYS A 312 -24.49 19.58 -25.46
N PRO A 313 -23.67 18.96 -24.56
CA PRO A 313 -24.09 18.64 -23.18
C PRO A 313 -24.60 19.85 -22.41
N TYR A 314 -24.09 21.05 -22.70
CA TYR A 314 -24.52 22.31 -22.08
C TYR A 314 -26.00 22.60 -22.23
N LYS A 315 -26.71 21.99 -23.21
CA LYS A 315 -28.17 22.13 -23.33
C LYS A 315 -28.94 21.59 -22.11
N SER A 316 -28.33 20.69 -21.37
CA SER A 316 -28.91 20.10 -20.15
C SER A 316 -28.85 21.04 -18.94
N ILE A 317 -28.14 22.18 -19.01
CA ILE A 317 -27.87 23.06 -17.86
C ILE A 317 -29.14 23.56 -17.20
N ASN A 318 -30.13 23.96 -17.95
CA ASN A 318 -31.40 24.49 -17.38
C ASN A 318 -32.08 23.45 -16.47
N ASN A 319 -32.13 22.20 -16.88
CA ASN A 319 -32.74 21.15 -16.07
C ASN A 319 -31.82 20.73 -14.92
N LEU A 320 -30.50 20.70 -15.12
CA LEU A 320 -29.54 20.39 -14.04
C LEU A 320 -29.54 21.44 -12.93
N VAL A 321 -29.72 22.74 -13.29
CA VAL A 321 -29.90 23.83 -12.30
C VAL A 321 -31.19 23.64 -11.51
N LYS A 322 -32.31 23.26 -12.15
CA LYS A 322 -33.55 22.95 -11.44
C LYS A 322 -33.35 21.75 -10.48
N ILE A 323 -32.66 20.69 -10.89
CA ILE A 323 -32.34 19.57 -10.05
C ILE A 323 -31.52 20.04 -8.85
N TYR A 324 -30.51 20.90 -9.08
CA TYR A 324 -29.68 21.47 -8.02
C TYR A 324 -30.51 22.19 -6.97
N GLN A 325 -31.40 23.09 -7.40
CA GLN A 325 -32.31 23.83 -6.51
C GLN A 325 -33.25 22.92 -5.70
N LYS A 326 -33.68 21.80 -6.29
CA LYS A 326 -34.51 20.80 -5.58
C LYS A 326 -33.69 20.02 -4.55
N ILE A 327 -32.47 19.58 -4.90
CA ILE A 327 -31.60 18.84 -3.99
C ILE A 327 -31.17 19.72 -2.80
N GLU A 328 -30.96 21.03 -3.00
CA GLU A 328 -30.68 21.97 -1.88
C GLU A 328 -31.76 21.97 -0.80
N LYS A 329 -33.00 21.68 -1.18
CA LYS A 329 -34.15 21.65 -0.26
C LYS A 329 -34.37 20.31 0.42
N VAL A 330 -33.61 19.27 0.05
CA VAL A 330 -33.68 17.95 0.69
C VAL A 330 -33.22 18.05 2.14
N GLU A 331 -34.01 17.48 3.05
CA GLU A 331 -33.74 17.51 4.50
C GLU A 331 -32.62 16.57 4.93
N ASP A 332 -32.45 15.40 4.25
CA ASP A 332 -31.34 14.48 4.51
C ASP A 332 -30.02 15.11 4.04
N ASN A 333 -29.31 15.71 4.99
CA ASN A 333 -28.03 16.37 4.71
C ASN A 333 -26.99 15.42 4.11
N HIS A 334 -27.01 14.13 4.45
CA HIS A 334 -26.04 13.16 3.90
C HIS A 334 -26.27 12.95 2.40
N ILE A 335 -27.51 12.70 1.99
CA ILE A 335 -27.87 12.55 0.56
C ILE A 335 -27.63 13.87 -0.17
N LYS A 336 -28.06 14.98 0.41
CA LYS A 336 -27.87 16.31 -0.14
C LYS A 336 -26.42 16.62 -0.45
N ASP A 337 -25.52 16.48 0.53
CA ASP A 337 -24.09 16.83 0.38
C ASP A 337 -23.42 15.99 -0.71
N ILE A 338 -23.73 14.69 -0.79
CA ILE A 338 -23.20 13.80 -1.81
C ILE A 338 -23.72 14.21 -3.18
N LYS A 339 -25.04 14.36 -3.33
CA LYS A 339 -25.67 14.60 -4.63
C LYS A 339 -25.43 16.02 -5.15
N ILE A 340 -25.32 17.02 -4.29
CA ILE A 340 -24.88 18.37 -4.67
C ILE A 340 -23.45 18.35 -5.22
N LYS A 341 -22.55 17.60 -4.57
CA LYS A 341 -21.17 17.48 -5.06
C LYS A 341 -21.12 16.78 -6.43
N GLU A 342 -21.83 15.64 -6.56
CA GLU A 342 -21.94 14.91 -7.84
C GLU A 342 -22.51 15.80 -8.94
N LEU A 343 -23.61 16.50 -8.67
CA LEU A 343 -24.29 17.37 -9.63
C LEU A 343 -23.44 18.60 -10.00
N SER A 344 -22.71 19.18 -9.04
CA SER A 344 -21.77 20.28 -9.31
C SER A 344 -20.72 19.85 -10.34
N GLU A 345 -20.14 18.67 -10.20
CA GLU A 345 -19.20 18.13 -11.18
C GLU A 345 -19.84 17.89 -12.56
N ILE A 346 -21.09 17.38 -12.57
CA ILE A 346 -21.83 17.17 -13.83
C ILE A 346 -22.07 18.49 -14.56
N ILE A 347 -22.52 19.53 -13.85
CA ILE A 347 -22.74 20.86 -14.44
C ILE A 347 -21.45 21.44 -15.02
N ILE A 348 -20.34 21.39 -14.28
CA ILE A 348 -19.02 21.83 -14.74
C ILE A 348 -18.60 21.08 -16.01
N ASN A 349 -18.82 19.77 -16.06
CA ASN A 349 -18.48 18.94 -17.21
C ASN A 349 -19.39 19.21 -18.41
N CYS A 350 -20.70 19.44 -18.20
CA CYS A 350 -21.61 19.83 -19.28
C CYS A 350 -21.25 21.20 -19.92
N LEU A 351 -20.73 22.12 -19.10
CA LEU A 351 -20.19 23.40 -19.58
C LEU A 351 -18.81 23.28 -20.22
N GLY A 352 -18.11 22.15 -20.02
CA GLY A 352 -16.72 21.99 -20.43
C GLY A 352 -15.75 22.92 -19.70
N LEU A 353 -16.09 23.39 -18.48
CA LEU A 353 -15.25 24.33 -17.74
C LEU A 353 -13.91 23.72 -17.38
N GLU A 354 -12.84 24.39 -17.76
CA GLU A 354 -11.50 24.12 -17.24
C GLU A 354 -11.18 25.03 -16.06
N ILE A 355 -10.93 24.45 -14.89
CA ILE A 355 -10.61 25.19 -13.68
C ILE A 355 -9.24 24.69 -13.16
N GLN A 356 -8.30 25.62 -13.05
CA GLN A 356 -6.92 25.33 -12.67
C GLN A 356 -6.52 26.17 -11.46
N PHE A 357 -5.79 25.52 -10.53
CA PHE A 357 -5.14 26.15 -9.40
C PHE A 357 -3.72 25.59 -9.31
N ASN A 358 -2.75 26.33 -9.81
CA ASN A 358 -1.41 25.84 -10.08
C ASN A 358 -0.32 26.72 -9.46
N SER A 359 0.84 26.12 -9.23
CA SER A 359 2.11 26.81 -8.93
C SER A 359 3.19 26.35 -9.91
N LYS A 360 4.12 27.25 -10.21
CA LYS A 360 5.34 26.95 -10.97
C LYS A 360 6.37 26.20 -10.14
N LYS A 361 6.30 26.30 -8.80
CA LYS A 361 7.16 25.56 -7.87
C LYS A 361 6.49 24.26 -7.48
N GLY A 362 7.25 23.16 -7.39
CA GLY A 362 6.74 21.84 -7.02
C GLY A 362 6.51 21.67 -5.53
N TYR A 363 7.20 22.46 -4.70
CA TYR A 363 7.06 22.39 -3.26
C TYR A 363 7.41 23.71 -2.57
N GLY A 364 7.02 23.79 -1.31
CA GLY A 364 7.40 24.85 -0.39
C GLY A 364 7.52 24.37 1.05
N THR A 365 7.85 25.26 1.94
CA THR A 365 8.04 24.98 3.37
C THR A 365 6.99 25.72 4.20
N PRO A 366 6.62 25.20 5.39
CA PRO A 366 5.71 25.89 6.29
C PRO A 366 6.08 27.35 6.52
N GLU A 367 5.09 28.21 6.61
CA GLU A 367 5.21 29.66 6.84
C GLU A 367 5.85 30.47 5.69
N SER A 368 6.42 29.80 4.68
CA SER A 368 6.90 30.49 3.47
C SER A 368 5.75 30.86 2.53
N TYR A 369 6.07 31.50 1.41
CA TYR A 369 5.10 31.93 0.42
C TYR A 369 5.30 31.22 -0.91
N VAL A 370 4.19 30.98 -1.62
CA VAL A 370 4.20 30.43 -2.97
C VAL A 370 3.33 31.26 -3.90
N ASP A 371 3.86 31.50 -5.11
CA ASP A 371 3.09 32.15 -6.19
C ASP A 371 2.16 31.10 -6.82
N VAL A 372 0.87 31.44 -6.88
CA VAL A 372 -0.18 30.60 -7.43
C VAL A 372 -0.93 31.32 -8.54
N GLU A 373 -1.37 30.52 -9.51
CA GLU A 373 -2.17 30.96 -10.62
C GLU A 373 -3.55 30.27 -10.57
N PHE A 374 -4.60 31.09 -10.63
CA PHE A 374 -5.96 30.65 -10.82
C PHE A 374 -6.33 30.86 -12.28
N LYS A 375 -6.81 29.84 -12.95
CA LYS A 375 -7.34 29.95 -14.32
C LYS A 375 -8.71 29.30 -14.41
N LEU A 376 -9.57 29.92 -15.21
CA LEU A 376 -10.86 29.35 -15.60
C LEU A 376 -11.07 29.67 -17.07
N TYR A 377 -11.50 28.64 -17.84
CA TYR A 377 -11.91 28.78 -19.22
C TYR A 377 -13.29 28.16 -19.38
N ASN A 378 -14.21 28.97 -20.01
CA ASN A 378 -15.57 28.54 -20.32
C ASN A 378 -15.75 28.43 -21.84
N PRO A 379 -15.66 27.23 -22.44
CA PRO A 379 -15.89 27.05 -23.88
C PRO A 379 -17.37 27.13 -24.25
N SER A 380 -18.30 26.96 -23.30
CA SER A 380 -19.74 26.89 -23.56
C SER A 380 -20.34 28.26 -23.97
N PRO A 381 -21.51 28.27 -24.62
CA PRO A 381 -22.25 29.50 -24.85
C PRO A 381 -23.01 30.02 -23.62
N ILE A 382 -23.02 29.26 -22.53
CA ILE A 382 -23.71 29.64 -21.29
C ILE A 382 -22.86 30.65 -20.52
N ASN A 383 -23.45 31.77 -20.13
CA ASN A 383 -22.78 32.75 -19.29
C ASN A 383 -22.62 32.21 -17.85
N ILE A 384 -21.47 32.48 -17.28
CA ILE A 384 -21.15 32.18 -15.88
C ILE A 384 -20.46 33.38 -15.25
N ASP A 385 -20.58 33.52 -13.93
CA ASP A 385 -19.87 34.53 -13.15
C ASP A 385 -19.05 33.85 -12.04
N ILE A 386 -17.83 34.33 -11.81
CA ILE A 386 -17.04 33.91 -10.65
C ILE A 386 -17.36 34.88 -9.51
N LYS A 387 -18.17 34.46 -8.57
CA LYS A 387 -18.52 35.29 -7.42
C LYS A 387 -17.41 35.48 -6.43
N LYS A 388 -16.65 34.41 -6.19
CA LYS A 388 -15.62 34.38 -5.17
C LYS A 388 -14.66 33.20 -5.39
N ILE A 389 -13.40 33.39 -5.10
CA ILE A 389 -12.42 32.32 -4.92
C ILE A 389 -11.89 32.39 -3.48
N GLU A 390 -12.02 31.33 -2.76
CA GLU A 390 -11.53 31.16 -1.39
C GLU A 390 -10.30 30.29 -1.39
N VAL A 391 -9.21 30.69 -0.74
CA VAL A 391 -8.04 29.84 -0.52
C VAL A 391 -7.43 30.17 0.83
N ASN A 392 -7.35 29.19 1.72
CA ASN A 392 -6.97 29.40 3.12
C ASN A 392 -7.80 30.54 3.74
N ASN A 393 -7.14 31.60 4.21
CA ASN A 393 -7.80 32.80 4.77
C ASN A 393 -8.00 33.93 3.74
N LEU A 394 -7.66 33.68 2.48
CA LEU A 394 -7.79 34.67 1.41
C LEU A 394 -9.12 34.51 0.69
N ASN A 395 -9.87 35.61 0.61
CA ASN A 395 -11.10 35.71 -0.15
C ASN A 395 -10.89 36.70 -1.30
N ILE A 396 -11.13 36.27 -2.54
CA ILE A 396 -10.97 37.06 -3.73
C ILE A 396 -12.35 37.22 -4.39
N SER A 397 -12.81 38.46 -4.50
CA SER A 397 -14.09 38.86 -5.11
C SER A 397 -13.87 39.87 -6.23
N ASN A 398 -14.94 40.31 -6.84
CA ASN A 398 -14.95 41.27 -7.98
C ASN A 398 -14.17 40.70 -9.18
N LEU A 399 -14.49 39.47 -9.55
CA LEU A 399 -13.83 38.71 -10.59
C LEU A 399 -14.67 38.74 -11.88
N SER A 400 -14.03 39.06 -13.01
CA SER A 400 -14.71 39.08 -14.30
C SER A 400 -14.01 38.14 -15.31
N LEU A 401 -14.82 37.49 -16.16
CA LEU A 401 -14.30 36.76 -17.30
C LEU A 401 -14.09 37.72 -18.48
N ASN A 402 -12.86 37.73 -19.00
CA ASN A 402 -12.56 38.45 -20.24
C ASN A 402 -12.60 37.43 -21.40
N LYS A 403 -13.54 37.58 -22.33
CA LYS A 403 -13.66 36.69 -23.51
C LYS A 403 -13.59 35.19 -23.13
N LYS A 404 -14.36 34.76 -22.13
CA LYS A 404 -14.46 33.38 -21.65
C LYS A 404 -13.25 32.87 -20.81
N VAL A 405 -12.24 33.72 -20.61
CA VAL A 405 -11.03 33.36 -19.84
C VAL A 405 -10.92 34.23 -18.60
N PHE A 406 -10.60 33.59 -17.50
CA PHE A 406 -10.19 34.25 -16.26
C PHE A 406 -8.77 33.78 -15.91
N SER A 407 -7.90 34.70 -15.54
CA SER A 407 -6.56 34.40 -15.02
C SER A 407 -6.17 35.40 -13.94
N LEU A 408 -5.63 34.86 -12.82
CA LEU A 408 -5.24 35.67 -11.68
C LEU A 408 -4.03 35.07 -10.99
N ASN A 409 -3.00 35.85 -10.75
CA ASN A 409 -1.86 35.45 -9.95
C ASN A 409 -1.95 36.05 -8.54
N ARG A 410 -1.61 35.26 -7.55
CA ARG A 410 -1.54 35.66 -6.14
C ARG A 410 -0.38 34.96 -5.45
N LYS A 411 0.05 35.56 -4.35
CA LYS A 411 1.02 34.98 -3.43
C LYS A 411 0.27 34.54 -2.18
N ILE A 412 0.41 33.28 -1.81
CA ILE A 412 -0.27 32.71 -0.64
C ILE A 412 0.73 32.18 0.38
N LYS A 413 0.38 32.25 1.65
CA LYS A 413 1.17 31.71 2.75
C LYS A 413 0.94 30.20 2.83
N ILE A 414 2.01 29.42 2.97
CA ILE A 414 1.95 27.96 3.11
C ILE A 414 1.61 27.60 4.55
N PRO A 415 0.61 26.73 4.80
CA PRO A 415 0.25 26.29 6.13
C PRO A 415 1.30 25.35 6.76
N ASN A 416 1.15 25.08 8.07
CA ASN A 416 2.10 24.26 8.83
C ASN A 416 1.98 22.74 8.58
N ASN A 417 0.94 22.28 7.88
CA ASN A 417 0.67 20.87 7.67
C ASN A 417 1.46 20.34 6.47
N PHE A 418 2.11 19.19 6.64
CA PHE A 418 2.80 18.50 5.54
C PHE A 418 1.81 17.75 4.63
N THR A 419 2.22 17.54 3.38
CA THR A 419 1.47 16.74 2.38
C THR A 419 1.79 15.25 2.45
N ALA A 420 2.81 14.87 3.20
CA ALA A 420 3.18 13.47 3.41
C ALA A 420 2.03 12.64 3.99
N PRO A 421 2.03 11.31 3.80
CA PRO A 421 1.01 10.42 4.35
C PRO A 421 0.86 10.61 5.87
N TYR A 422 -0.34 11.00 6.32
CA TYR A 422 -0.61 11.38 7.70
C TYR A 422 -0.32 10.26 8.71
N TRP A 423 -0.49 9.00 8.31
CA TRP A 423 -0.25 7.83 9.18
C TRP A 423 1.23 7.54 9.41
N LEU A 424 2.13 8.14 8.63
CA LEU A 424 3.58 7.99 8.79
C LEU A 424 4.22 9.09 9.64
N LEU A 425 3.48 10.16 9.96
CA LEU A 425 3.99 11.30 10.73
C LEU A 425 4.01 11.04 12.24
N GLY A 426 3.19 10.11 12.72
CA GLY A 426 3.08 9.74 14.12
C GLY A 426 3.97 8.55 14.51
N ASN A 427 3.91 8.19 15.79
CA ASN A 427 4.48 6.95 16.29
C ASN A 427 3.68 5.75 15.75
N LYS A 428 4.28 4.56 15.83
CA LYS A 428 3.60 3.31 15.52
C LYS A 428 3.97 2.21 16.51
N THR A 429 3.06 1.27 16.66
CA THR A 429 3.29 -0.04 17.28
C THR A 429 3.48 -1.09 16.19
N VAL A 430 3.61 -2.35 16.58
CA VAL A 430 3.60 -3.48 15.63
C VAL A 430 2.27 -3.54 14.89
N GLY A 431 1.15 -3.29 15.58
CA GLY A 431 -0.20 -3.45 15.05
C GLY A 431 -0.88 -2.18 14.52
N ASN A 432 -0.41 -0.99 14.89
CA ASN A 432 -1.12 0.26 14.58
C ASN A 432 -0.20 1.44 14.27
N TYR A 433 -0.65 2.29 13.35
CA TYR A 433 -0.18 3.65 13.18
C TYR A 433 -0.94 4.59 14.12
N PHE A 434 -0.24 5.40 14.87
CA PHE A 434 -0.87 6.37 15.78
C PHE A 434 -1.25 7.64 15.00
N VAL A 435 -2.54 7.98 15.00
CA VAL A 435 -3.10 9.18 14.37
C VAL A 435 -4.04 9.84 15.39
N GLU A 436 -3.75 11.08 15.77
CA GLU A 436 -4.53 11.80 16.77
C GLU A 436 -5.93 12.15 16.27
N ASP A 437 -6.02 12.79 15.10
CA ASP A 437 -7.31 13.23 14.55
C ASP A 437 -8.08 12.04 13.96
N PHE A 438 -9.09 11.59 14.67
CA PHE A 438 -9.92 10.47 14.25
C PHE A 438 -10.69 10.71 12.94
N LYS A 439 -10.92 12.00 12.55
CA LYS A 439 -11.65 12.36 11.32
C LYS A 439 -10.93 11.90 10.06
N ILE A 440 -9.59 11.84 10.12
CA ILE A 440 -8.77 11.47 8.99
C ILE A 440 -8.33 9.99 8.99
N LYS A 441 -8.51 9.27 10.11
CA LYS A 441 -8.05 7.88 10.27
C LYS A 441 -8.50 6.94 9.15
N VAL A 442 -9.70 7.17 8.62
CA VAL A 442 -10.26 6.32 7.56
C VAL A 442 -9.97 6.81 6.12
N ASN A 443 -9.30 7.92 5.97
CA ASN A 443 -9.00 8.48 4.65
C ASN A 443 -7.85 7.70 3.97
N PRO A 444 -7.90 7.53 2.66
CA PRO A 444 -6.83 6.85 1.92
C PRO A 444 -5.55 7.68 1.83
N GLU A 445 -5.67 9.00 1.78
CA GLU A 445 -4.56 9.95 1.65
C GLU A 445 -4.72 11.14 2.58
N THR A 446 -3.64 11.87 2.77
CA THR A 446 -3.65 13.18 3.43
C THR A 446 -4.48 14.16 2.62
N LEU A 447 -5.42 14.83 3.27
CA LEU A 447 -6.16 15.92 2.64
C LEU A 447 -5.17 17.06 2.37
N HIS A 448 -5.10 17.51 1.14
CA HIS A 448 -4.15 18.55 0.74
C HIS A 448 -4.41 19.84 1.53
N PRO A 449 -3.40 20.42 2.22
CA PRO A 449 -3.61 21.57 3.08
C PRO A 449 -3.93 22.88 2.34
N ILE A 450 -3.57 22.96 1.06
CA ILE A 450 -3.85 24.13 0.22
C ILE A 450 -4.92 23.78 -0.80
N LYS A 451 -6.10 24.33 -0.58
CA LYS A 451 -7.27 24.15 -1.44
C LYS A 451 -7.87 25.49 -1.78
N SER A 452 -8.36 25.60 -2.97
CA SER A 452 -9.21 26.72 -3.38
C SER A 452 -10.64 26.27 -3.63
N VAL A 453 -11.62 27.09 -3.25
CA VAL A 453 -13.02 26.89 -3.55
C VAL A 453 -13.45 27.99 -4.53
N PHE A 454 -13.80 27.60 -5.73
CA PHE A 454 -14.40 28.49 -6.73
C PHE A 454 -15.91 28.49 -6.54
N ASN A 455 -16.47 29.67 -6.26
CA ASN A 455 -17.90 29.90 -6.19
C ASN A 455 -18.35 30.47 -7.55
N ILE A 456 -18.93 29.62 -8.38
CA ILE A 456 -19.29 29.93 -9.76
C ILE A 456 -20.80 30.02 -9.85
N GLN A 457 -21.33 31.18 -10.26
CA GLN A 457 -22.73 31.32 -10.56
C GLN A 457 -23.01 30.78 -11.96
N VAL A 458 -23.96 29.85 -12.02
CA VAL A 458 -24.51 29.30 -13.24
C VAL A 458 -26.00 29.51 -13.18
N GLN A 459 -26.54 30.47 -13.97
CA GLN A 459 -27.94 30.95 -13.85
C GLN A 459 -28.23 31.37 -12.39
N ASP A 460 -29.20 30.74 -11.74
CA ASP A 460 -29.71 31.14 -10.41
C ASP A 460 -29.03 30.38 -9.26
N VAL A 461 -28.00 29.53 -9.51
CA VAL A 461 -27.33 28.76 -8.47
C VAL A 461 -25.85 29.07 -8.37
N ILE A 462 -25.28 28.98 -7.18
CA ILE A 462 -23.83 29.10 -6.95
C ILE A 462 -23.27 27.72 -6.70
N ILE A 463 -22.45 27.27 -7.63
CA ILE A 463 -21.77 25.98 -7.58
C ILE A 463 -20.40 26.15 -6.93
N LYS A 464 -20.09 25.34 -5.92
CA LYS A 464 -18.81 25.33 -5.23
C LYS A 464 -17.92 24.20 -5.76
N ILE A 465 -16.77 24.56 -6.30
CA ILE A 465 -15.78 23.60 -6.84
C ILE A 465 -14.47 23.73 -6.10
N GLU A 466 -14.09 22.66 -5.42
CA GLU A 466 -12.80 22.58 -4.75
C GLU A 466 -11.70 22.15 -5.72
N LYS A 467 -10.56 22.85 -5.71
CA LYS A 467 -9.33 22.47 -6.42
C LYS A 467 -8.16 22.50 -5.45
N VAL A 468 -7.37 21.43 -5.44
CA VAL A 468 -6.11 21.37 -4.69
C VAL A 468 -4.99 22.03 -5.50
N LEU A 469 -4.03 22.67 -4.83
CA LEU A 469 -2.88 23.26 -5.48
C LEU A 469 -2.05 22.18 -6.18
N LYS A 470 -1.74 22.42 -7.47
CA LYS A 470 -0.92 21.52 -8.28
C LYS A 470 0.35 22.23 -8.77
N HIS A 471 1.38 21.47 -9.00
CA HIS A 471 2.55 21.88 -9.75
C HIS A 471 2.37 21.47 -11.21
N ARG A 472 2.41 22.45 -12.12
CA ARG A 472 2.24 22.24 -13.56
C ARG A 472 3.45 22.78 -14.30
N TYR A 473 4.08 21.94 -15.10
CA TYR A 473 5.25 22.31 -15.89
C TYR A 473 5.35 21.48 -17.17
N ASN A 474 6.16 21.97 -18.11
CA ASN A 474 6.46 21.24 -19.33
C ASN A 474 7.78 20.51 -19.18
N ASP A 475 7.73 19.19 -19.31
CA ASP A 475 8.90 18.31 -19.38
C ASP A 475 9.24 18.07 -20.87
N PRO A 476 10.50 18.19 -21.28
CA PRO A 476 10.87 18.08 -22.70
C PRO A 476 10.61 16.68 -23.29
N VAL A 477 10.50 15.64 -22.46
CA VAL A 477 10.28 14.25 -22.89
C VAL A 477 8.84 13.82 -22.69
N LYS A 478 8.24 14.20 -21.54
CA LYS A 478 6.90 13.77 -21.14
C LYS A 478 5.78 14.72 -21.59
N GLY A 479 6.13 15.91 -22.09
CA GLY A 479 5.18 16.98 -22.38
C GLY A 479 4.69 17.65 -21.10
N GLU A 480 3.39 17.94 -21.01
CA GLU A 480 2.82 18.53 -19.81
C GLU A 480 2.80 17.55 -18.65
N VAL A 481 3.33 17.96 -17.50
CA VAL A 481 3.34 17.21 -16.25
C VAL A 481 2.55 17.98 -15.19
N ILE A 482 1.64 17.27 -14.52
CA ILE A 482 0.82 17.82 -13.43
C ILE A 482 1.02 16.92 -12.20
N GLU A 483 1.61 17.47 -11.16
CA GLU A 483 1.88 16.81 -9.88
C GLU A 483 1.13 17.54 -8.74
N LYS A 484 0.97 16.91 -7.60
CA LYS A 484 0.50 17.61 -6.38
C LYS A 484 1.60 18.58 -5.94
N PHE A 485 1.21 19.77 -5.47
CA PHE A 485 2.16 20.65 -4.78
C PHE A 485 2.49 20.05 -3.43
N GLU A 486 3.76 20.04 -3.05
CA GLU A 486 4.20 19.38 -1.82
C GLU A 486 4.61 20.40 -0.74
N ILE A 487 4.36 20.06 0.52
CA ILE A 487 4.81 20.84 1.67
C ILE A 487 5.78 20.00 2.48
N TYR A 488 7.05 20.41 2.52
CA TYR A 488 8.13 19.72 3.22
C TYR A 488 8.60 20.48 4.45
N PRO A 489 9.22 19.80 5.44
CA PRO A 489 9.98 20.48 6.48
C PRO A 489 11.06 21.40 5.88
N ARG A 490 11.42 22.46 6.60
CA ARG A 490 12.52 23.36 6.17
C ARG A 490 13.87 22.63 6.04
N ALA A 491 14.04 21.55 6.81
CA ALA A 491 15.19 20.68 6.69
C ALA A 491 14.77 19.20 6.79
N ASN A 492 15.40 18.34 6.00
CA ASN A 492 15.34 16.90 6.16
C ASN A 492 16.63 16.42 6.80
N VAL A 493 16.51 15.39 7.59
CA VAL A 493 17.63 14.75 8.29
C VAL A 493 17.58 13.27 8.03
N LYS A 494 18.67 12.70 7.56
CA LYS A 494 18.78 11.24 7.43
C LYS A 494 20.14 10.75 7.92
N LEU A 495 20.18 9.52 8.37
CA LEU A 495 21.43 8.78 8.53
C LEU A 495 21.83 8.14 7.21
N GLU A 496 23.13 8.08 6.90
CA GLU A 496 23.63 7.58 5.62
C GLU A 496 23.19 6.12 5.36
N LYS A 497 23.08 5.29 6.41
CA LYS A 497 22.74 3.87 6.31
C LYS A 497 21.53 3.53 7.18
N GLU A 498 20.71 2.58 6.72
CA GLU A 498 19.59 2.04 7.52
C GLU A 498 20.09 1.15 8.68
N VAL A 499 21.26 0.51 8.52
CA VAL A 499 21.85 -0.41 9.52
C VAL A 499 23.35 -0.15 9.64
N TYR A 500 23.84 -0.04 10.86
CA TYR A 500 25.26 0.07 11.21
C TYR A 500 25.68 -1.14 12.06
N ALA A 501 26.56 -1.97 11.52
CA ALA A 501 27.14 -3.12 12.21
C ALA A 501 28.50 -2.75 12.79
N PHE A 502 28.68 -2.92 14.09
CA PHE A 502 29.96 -2.82 14.80
C PHE A 502 30.48 -4.24 14.97
N ILE A 503 31.29 -4.68 13.99
CA ILE A 503 31.84 -6.03 13.94
C ILE A 503 33.24 -6.04 14.53
N ASN A 504 33.42 -6.72 15.66
CA ASN A 504 34.72 -6.82 16.36
C ASN A 504 35.37 -5.42 16.58
N SER A 505 34.56 -4.37 16.68
CA SER A 505 35.01 -2.99 16.80
C SER A 505 34.12 -2.21 17.73
N ASP A 506 34.72 -1.32 18.51
CA ASP A 506 34.02 -0.40 19.41
C ASP A 506 33.69 0.92 18.73
N ASN A 507 34.35 1.27 17.61
CA ASN A 507 34.24 2.57 16.96
C ASN A 507 33.76 2.46 15.51
N LYS A 508 32.88 3.37 15.08
CA LYS A 508 32.45 3.50 13.69
C LYS A 508 32.06 4.93 13.34
N GLU A 509 32.39 5.37 12.12
CA GLU A 509 31.90 6.64 11.57
C GLU A 509 30.41 6.50 11.19
N ILE A 510 29.59 7.42 11.69
CA ILE A 510 28.18 7.58 11.33
C ILE A 510 27.99 8.98 10.77
N LYS A 511 27.32 9.08 9.61
CA LYS A 511 27.06 10.37 8.97
C LYS A 511 25.59 10.72 9.09
N ALA A 512 25.32 11.93 9.61
CA ALA A 512 24.01 12.58 9.49
C ALA A 512 24.05 13.52 8.30
N ILE A 513 23.08 13.38 7.38
CA ILE A 513 22.96 14.21 6.18
C ILE A 513 21.79 15.15 6.40
N ILE A 514 22.06 16.45 6.30
CA ILE A 514 21.06 17.50 6.40
C ILE A 514 20.83 18.07 5.02
N THR A 515 19.56 18.10 4.57
CA THR A 515 19.16 18.73 3.32
C THR A 515 18.34 19.98 3.60
N ASN A 516 18.72 21.09 3.00
CA ASN A 516 18.00 22.37 3.10
C ASN A 516 16.87 22.43 2.05
N ASN A 517 15.61 22.56 2.50
CA ASN A 517 14.46 22.74 1.61
C ASN A 517 13.99 24.21 1.54
N ASP A 518 14.68 25.13 2.22
CA ASP A 518 14.34 26.53 2.32
C ASP A 518 15.49 27.41 1.79
N ASP A 519 15.42 28.70 1.98
CA ASP A 519 16.45 29.63 1.48
C ASP A 519 17.74 29.56 2.31
N ASN A 520 17.65 29.44 3.63
CA ASN A 520 18.79 29.29 4.52
C ASN A 520 18.40 28.54 5.80
N ILE A 521 19.24 27.62 6.25
CA ILE A 521 19.08 26.93 7.53
C ILE A 521 20.37 27.00 8.34
N GLU A 522 20.24 27.32 9.63
CA GLU A 522 21.34 27.34 10.60
C GLU A 522 20.91 26.65 11.89
N GLY A 523 21.87 26.06 12.60
CA GLY A 523 21.59 25.38 13.85
C GLY A 523 22.63 24.33 14.22
N PHE A 524 22.20 23.26 14.88
CA PHE A 524 23.07 22.17 15.33
C PHE A 524 22.46 20.82 14.99
N VAL A 525 23.30 19.86 14.60
CA VAL A 525 22.91 18.45 14.48
C VAL A 525 23.63 17.61 15.52
N GLU A 526 22.91 16.71 16.15
CA GLU A 526 23.43 15.71 17.08
C GLU A 526 22.76 14.36 16.85
N LEU A 527 23.45 13.29 17.26
CA LEU A 527 22.90 11.95 17.27
C LEU A 527 22.14 11.70 18.57
N ASN A 528 20.95 11.12 18.45
CA ASN A 528 20.23 10.52 19.58
C ASN A 528 20.68 9.07 19.69
N LEU A 529 21.53 8.80 20.68
CA LEU A 529 22.17 7.50 20.93
C LEU A 529 21.54 6.84 22.16
N PRO A 530 21.54 5.51 22.23
CA PRO A 530 21.17 4.78 23.45
C PRO A 530 22.21 4.99 24.57
N ASP A 531 21.84 4.61 25.80
CA ASP A 531 22.77 4.52 26.90
C ASP A 531 23.97 3.64 26.54
N ASN A 532 25.15 3.95 27.07
CA ASN A 532 26.41 3.27 26.76
C ASN A 532 26.91 3.42 25.30
N TRP A 533 26.39 4.40 24.55
CA TRP A 533 26.91 4.80 23.25
C TRP A 533 27.32 6.28 23.29
N LEU A 534 28.47 6.60 22.74
CA LEU A 534 29.05 7.96 22.75
C LEU A 534 29.35 8.41 21.34
N SER A 535 29.19 9.70 21.05
CA SER A 535 29.63 10.31 19.80
C SER A 535 30.66 11.41 20.03
N THR A 536 31.63 11.49 19.15
CA THR A 536 32.64 12.55 19.10
C THR A 536 32.67 13.11 17.68
N PRO A 537 32.44 14.42 17.51
CA PRO A 537 31.94 15.37 18.49
C PRO A 537 30.50 15.06 18.94
N LYS A 538 30.05 15.65 20.04
CA LYS A 538 28.67 15.49 20.52
C LYS A 538 27.68 16.14 19.55
N ARG A 539 28.05 17.27 18.94
CA ARG A 539 27.22 18.01 17.97
C ARG A 539 28.07 18.75 16.96
N HIS A 540 27.50 19.00 15.77
CA HIS A 540 28.09 19.87 14.75
C HIS A 540 27.25 21.13 14.55
N LYS A 541 27.90 22.28 14.30
CA LYS A 541 27.24 23.48 13.80
C LYS A 541 26.87 23.25 12.33
N VAL A 542 25.64 23.61 11.97
CA VAL A 542 25.08 23.47 10.62
C VAL A 542 24.81 24.86 10.06
N SER A 543 25.26 25.14 8.84
CA SER A 543 24.87 26.27 8.03
C SER A 543 24.85 25.86 6.57
N ILE A 544 23.65 25.90 5.96
CA ILE A 544 23.42 25.53 4.56
C ILE A 544 22.56 26.62 3.93
N ARG A 545 23.16 27.37 3.00
CA ARG A 545 22.53 28.55 2.42
C ARG A 545 21.68 28.28 1.20
N LYS A 546 22.05 27.26 0.41
CA LYS A 546 21.40 27.02 -0.87
C LYS A 546 20.26 26.00 -0.71
N LYS A 547 19.08 26.35 -1.22
CA LYS A 547 17.94 25.44 -1.30
C LYS A 547 18.28 24.20 -2.14
N GLY A 548 17.94 23.00 -1.61
CA GLY A 548 18.26 21.72 -2.21
C GLY A 548 19.67 21.20 -1.91
N GLU A 549 20.54 22.01 -1.28
CA GLU A 549 21.88 21.58 -0.90
C GLU A 549 21.84 20.62 0.29
N SER A 550 22.67 19.59 0.25
CA SER A 550 22.84 18.62 1.34
C SER A 550 24.27 18.65 1.85
N LYS A 551 24.45 18.57 3.17
CA LYS A 551 25.75 18.41 3.82
C LYS A 551 25.76 17.22 4.76
N ALA A 552 26.88 16.48 4.77
CA ALA A 552 27.10 15.35 5.65
C ALA A 552 27.98 15.75 6.84
N TYR A 553 27.55 15.38 8.03
CA TYR A 553 28.23 15.61 9.30
C TYR A 553 28.66 14.29 9.91
N LYS A 554 29.94 14.13 10.17
CA LYS A 554 30.57 12.89 10.59
C LYS A 554 30.71 12.81 12.10
N PHE A 555 30.24 11.74 12.68
CA PHE A 555 30.35 11.42 14.08
C PHE A 555 31.16 10.13 14.24
N SER A 556 32.21 10.14 15.05
CA SER A 556 32.83 8.90 15.51
C SER A 556 32.01 8.36 16.68
N VAL A 557 31.33 7.24 16.48
CA VAL A 557 30.44 6.63 17.47
C VAL A 557 31.14 5.43 18.09
N LYS A 558 31.16 5.38 19.42
CA LYS A 558 31.73 4.29 20.22
C LYS A 558 30.65 3.60 21.03
N SER A 559 30.62 2.26 21.00
CA SER A 559 29.80 1.42 21.87
C SER A 559 30.62 0.93 23.06
N LEU A 560 30.08 1.11 24.27
CA LEU A 560 30.63 0.58 25.50
C LEU A 560 30.00 -0.79 25.89
N SER A 561 29.03 -1.28 25.15
CA SER A 561 28.35 -2.58 25.35
C SER A 561 29.12 -3.70 24.68
N ASP A 562 29.01 -4.95 25.15
CA ASP A 562 29.62 -6.11 24.52
C ASP A 562 28.90 -6.53 23.24
N GLU A 563 27.62 -6.94 23.34
CA GLU A 563 26.74 -7.20 22.22
C GLU A 563 25.43 -6.46 22.47
N SER A 564 24.91 -5.82 21.43
CA SER A 564 23.68 -5.02 21.54
C SER A 564 22.98 -4.80 20.22
N LEU A 565 21.68 -4.59 20.30
CA LEU A 565 20.82 -4.17 19.18
C LEU A 565 20.00 -2.98 19.63
N ASN A 566 20.18 -1.84 18.96
CA ASN A 566 19.54 -0.57 19.32
C ASN A 566 19.10 0.20 18.10
N LYS A 567 18.36 1.29 18.32
CA LYS A 567 17.97 2.26 17.31
C LYS A 567 18.62 3.60 17.64
N ILE A 568 19.08 4.29 16.59
CA ILE A 568 19.61 5.64 16.66
C ILE A 568 18.86 6.56 15.71
N SER A 569 18.92 7.86 15.96
CA SER A 569 18.42 8.89 15.06
C SER A 569 19.34 10.11 15.09
N ALA A 570 19.10 11.05 14.19
CA ALA A 570 19.76 12.35 14.20
C ALA A 570 18.71 13.45 14.33
N ASN A 571 18.98 14.45 15.18
CA ASN A 571 18.12 15.62 15.36
C ASN A 571 18.86 16.86 14.89
N PHE A 572 18.21 17.64 14.03
CA PHE A 572 18.68 18.98 13.67
C PHE A 572 17.82 20.01 14.35
N TYR A 573 18.47 20.85 15.15
CA TYR A 573 17.84 21.92 15.92
C TYR A 573 18.06 23.26 15.21
N SER A 574 16.98 23.92 14.82
CA SER A 574 17.02 25.22 14.15
C SER A 574 15.78 26.05 14.50
N ALA A 575 15.95 27.32 14.82
CA ALA A 575 14.85 28.25 15.11
C ALA A 575 13.80 27.68 16.08
N ASN A 576 14.23 27.10 17.21
CA ASN A 576 13.39 26.47 18.25
C ASN A 576 12.53 25.29 17.75
N LYS A 577 12.88 24.71 16.60
CA LYS A 577 12.24 23.51 16.05
C LYS A 577 13.24 22.38 15.92
N ILE A 578 12.72 21.15 16.03
CA ILE A 578 13.50 19.91 15.83
C ILE A 578 13.07 19.30 14.51
N TYR A 579 14.04 19.01 13.66
CA TYR A 579 13.86 18.31 12.39
C TYR A 579 14.49 16.93 12.49
N ASN A 580 13.72 15.89 12.29
CA ASN A 580 14.14 14.50 12.44
C ASN A 580 13.46 13.55 11.44
N TYR A 581 12.96 14.07 10.33
CA TYR A 581 12.37 13.28 9.26
C TYR A 581 13.32 13.13 8.08
N ASP A 582 13.38 11.92 7.54
CA ASP A 582 13.92 11.66 6.21
C ASP A 582 12.83 11.86 5.16
N LEU A 583 13.17 12.50 4.04
CA LEU A 583 12.31 12.66 2.87
C LEU A 583 12.67 11.61 1.84
N ILE A 584 11.79 10.64 1.64
CA ILE A 584 11.99 9.55 0.69
C ILE A 584 11.08 9.75 -0.51
N ASN A 585 11.65 9.64 -1.69
CA ASN A 585 10.93 9.68 -2.95
C ASN A 585 10.66 8.27 -3.47
N LEU A 586 9.39 7.90 -3.55
CA LEU A 586 8.93 6.66 -4.19
C LEU A 586 8.59 6.96 -5.65
N ASN A 587 9.34 6.38 -6.57
CA ASN A 587 9.20 6.62 -8.00
C ASN A 587 9.06 5.29 -8.75
N TYR A 588 7.82 4.85 -8.94
CA TYR A 588 7.45 3.68 -9.73
C TYR A 588 6.61 4.13 -10.92
N ASN A 589 6.85 3.56 -12.09
CA ASN A 589 6.19 3.98 -13.34
C ASN A 589 4.66 3.84 -13.34
N HIS A 590 4.09 3.02 -12.46
CA HIS A 590 2.66 2.71 -12.45
C HIS A 590 1.85 3.47 -11.39
N ILE A 591 2.52 4.21 -10.52
CA ILE A 591 1.89 5.05 -9.50
C ILE A 591 2.41 6.49 -9.61
N PRO A 592 1.67 7.49 -9.11
CA PRO A 592 2.18 8.84 -9.02
C PRO A 592 3.46 8.89 -8.17
N LYS A 593 4.42 9.72 -8.56
CA LYS A 593 5.57 10.04 -7.72
C LYS A 593 5.07 10.48 -6.35
N THR A 594 5.52 9.81 -5.31
CA THR A 594 5.03 10.05 -3.96
C THR A 594 6.19 10.31 -3.01
N ASN A 595 6.15 11.44 -2.32
CA ASN A 595 7.12 11.78 -1.30
C ASN A 595 6.57 11.42 0.08
N ILE A 596 7.38 10.75 0.88
CA ILE A 596 7.02 10.35 2.23
C ILE A 596 8.02 10.93 3.23
N LEU A 597 7.51 11.32 4.39
CA LEU A 597 8.30 11.69 5.55
C LEU A 597 8.23 10.57 6.56
N ILE A 598 9.37 10.02 6.91
CA ILE A 598 9.48 9.02 7.98
C ILE A 598 10.50 9.49 9.02
N PRO A 599 10.31 9.17 10.31
CA PRO A 599 11.33 9.43 11.32
C PRO A 599 12.67 8.81 10.91
N ASN A 600 13.76 9.58 10.94
CA ASN A 600 15.08 9.08 10.58
C ASN A 600 15.62 8.16 11.69
N LYS A 601 15.34 6.89 11.58
CA LYS A 601 15.81 5.87 12.52
C LYS A 601 16.67 4.87 11.78
N SER A 602 17.88 4.62 12.30
CA SER A 602 18.75 3.54 11.84
C SER A 602 18.98 2.53 12.96
N ILE A 603 19.22 1.31 12.58
CA ILE A 603 19.57 0.24 13.50
C ILE A 603 21.08 0.26 13.70
N VAL A 604 21.52 0.14 14.96
CA VAL A 604 22.90 -0.13 15.30
C VAL A 604 22.97 -1.45 16.07
N PHE A 605 23.88 -2.30 15.68
CA PHE A 605 24.17 -3.50 16.47
C PHE A 605 25.67 -3.72 16.60
N LYS A 606 26.07 -4.24 17.76
CA LYS A 606 27.45 -4.67 18.02
C LYS A 606 27.48 -6.17 18.23
N ILE A 607 28.43 -6.83 17.60
CA ILE A 607 28.54 -8.28 17.60
C ILE A 607 29.99 -8.71 17.38
N ASN A 608 30.39 -9.78 18.08
CA ASN A 608 31.61 -10.51 17.80
C ASN A 608 31.32 -11.55 16.74
N LEU A 609 31.74 -11.28 15.49
CA LEU A 609 31.46 -12.09 14.33
C LEU A 609 32.76 -12.59 13.68
N LYS A 610 32.89 -13.89 13.50
CA LYS A 610 33.95 -14.53 12.70
C LYS A 610 33.39 -14.86 11.33
N SER A 611 34.09 -14.52 10.26
CA SER A 611 33.73 -14.88 8.87
C SER A 611 34.96 -15.34 8.11
N GLU A 612 34.89 -16.53 7.54
CA GLU A 612 35.91 -17.07 6.64
C GLU A 612 35.67 -16.66 5.21
N VAL A 613 34.44 -16.19 4.90
CA VAL A 613 34.01 -15.85 3.56
C VAL A 613 34.03 -14.32 3.37
N LYS A 614 34.74 -13.87 2.34
CA LYS A 614 34.83 -12.46 1.97
C LYS A 614 33.98 -12.10 0.75
N LYS A 615 33.58 -13.09 -0.07
CA LYS A 615 32.85 -12.89 -1.33
C LYS A 615 31.86 -14.04 -1.54
N VAL A 616 30.64 -13.71 -1.98
CA VAL A 616 29.60 -14.69 -2.32
C VAL A 616 28.92 -14.32 -3.65
N GLY A 617 28.41 -15.34 -4.36
CA GLY A 617 27.49 -15.17 -5.45
C GLY A 617 26.04 -15.01 -4.96
N TYR A 618 25.23 -14.23 -5.64
CA TYR A 618 23.82 -14.06 -5.31
C TYR A 618 22.95 -14.12 -6.57
N ILE A 619 21.93 -14.95 -6.55
CA ILE A 619 20.94 -15.07 -7.63
C ILE A 619 19.64 -14.46 -7.15
N LYS A 620 19.18 -13.41 -7.82
CA LYS A 620 18.00 -12.64 -7.42
C LYS A 620 16.71 -13.47 -7.52
N GLY A 621 15.87 -13.35 -6.50
CA GLY A 621 14.51 -13.89 -6.46
C GLY A 621 13.46 -12.78 -6.43
N ALA A 622 12.46 -12.92 -5.56
CA ALA A 622 11.64 -11.78 -5.15
C ALA A 622 12.52 -10.78 -4.38
N GLY A 623 12.15 -9.50 -4.34
CA GLY A 623 12.99 -8.48 -3.71
C GLY A 623 13.31 -8.79 -2.24
N ASP A 624 14.59 -8.82 -1.89
CA ASP A 624 15.10 -8.89 -0.52
C ASP A 624 16.36 -8.02 -0.37
N LYS A 625 16.77 -7.77 0.87
CA LYS A 625 17.95 -6.96 1.21
C LYS A 625 19.13 -7.81 1.72
N ILE A 626 19.22 -9.08 1.39
CA ILE A 626 20.33 -9.96 1.78
C ILE A 626 21.68 -9.43 1.26
N PRO A 627 21.78 -8.98 -0.03
CA PRO A 627 23.04 -8.44 -0.53
C PRO A 627 23.53 -7.21 0.27
N GLU A 628 22.66 -6.27 0.55
CA GLU A 628 22.99 -5.05 1.31
C GLU A 628 23.37 -5.40 2.76
N SER A 629 22.66 -6.37 3.36
CA SER A 629 22.93 -6.83 4.73
C SER A 629 24.30 -7.46 4.84
N LEU A 630 24.69 -8.31 3.89
CA LEU A 630 26.03 -8.92 3.86
C LEU A 630 27.13 -7.88 3.63
N LYS A 631 26.89 -6.90 2.74
CA LYS A 631 27.83 -5.77 2.54
C LYS A 631 28.03 -4.96 3.83
N THR A 632 26.99 -4.83 4.66
CA THR A 632 27.07 -4.12 5.94
C THR A 632 28.06 -4.75 6.92
N ILE A 633 28.26 -6.08 6.85
CA ILE A 633 29.22 -6.82 7.65
C ILE A 633 30.55 -7.09 6.91
N GLY A 634 30.79 -6.46 5.77
CA GLY A 634 32.06 -6.53 5.04
C GLY A 634 32.19 -7.68 4.05
N ILE A 635 31.09 -8.39 3.72
CA ILE A 635 31.10 -9.47 2.72
C ILE A 635 30.71 -8.90 1.35
N SER A 636 31.55 -9.10 0.35
CA SER A 636 31.29 -8.71 -1.04
C SER A 636 30.23 -9.64 -1.67
N VAL A 637 29.22 -9.06 -2.31
CA VAL A 637 28.15 -9.82 -2.99
C VAL A 637 28.13 -9.48 -4.46
N ILE A 638 28.31 -10.51 -5.29
CA ILE A 638 28.25 -10.41 -6.75
C ILE A 638 26.89 -10.98 -7.21
N GLU A 639 26.06 -10.13 -7.79
CA GLU A 639 24.82 -10.59 -8.42
C GLU A 639 25.13 -11.35 -9.70
N LEU A 640 24.67 -12.60 -9.78
CA LEU A 640 24.87 -13.49 -10.93
C LEU A 640 23.64 -13.39 -11.84
N ASP A 641 23.86 -12.99 -13.09
CA ASP A 641 22.83 -12.97 -14.11
C ASP A 641 22.58 -14.38 -14.64
N LEU A 642 21.35 -14.88 -14.47
CA LEU A 642 20.97 -16.21 -14.95
C LEU A 642 20.99 -16.34 -16.49
N LEU A 643 20.84 -15.27 -17.23
CA LEU A 643 20.95 -15.30 -18.69
C LEU A 643 22.37 -15.70 -19.11
N ASN A 644 23.34 -15.21 -18.39
CA ASN A 644 24.76 -15.34 -18.68
C ASN A 644 25.51 -16.14 -17.60
N LEU A 645 24.84 -17.06 -16.92
CA LEU A 645 25.40 -17.80 -15.77
C LEU A 645 26.66 -18.60 -16.16
N GLU A 646 26.73 -19.09 -17.39
CA GLU A 646 27.87 -19.84 -17.94
C GLU A 646 29.15 -18.99 -18.06
N ASN A 647 29.03 -17.68 -18.15
CA ASN A 647 30.15 -16.75 -18.31
C ASN A 647 30.87 -16.47 -16.98
N TYR A 648 30.27 -16.88 -15.84
CA TYR A 648 30.88 -16.72 -14.52
C TYR A 648 31.73 -17.95 -14.19
N ASN A 649 32.93 -17.71 -13.69
CA ASN A 649 33.69 -18.78 -13.01
C ASN A 649 33.12 -18.99 -11.61
N LEU A 650 32.13 -19.91 -11.48
CA LEU A 650 31.44 -20.15 -10.21
C LEU A 650 32.38 -20.65 -9.10
N ASN A 651 33.53 -21.25 -9.46
CA ASN A 651 34.51 -21.76 -8.47
C ASN A 651 35.21 -20.63 -7.67
N GLU A 652 35.06 -19.37 -8.11
CA GLU A 652 35.54 -18.21 -7.34
C GLU A 652 34.67 -17.91 -6.11
N PHE A 653 33.47 -18.50 -6.03
CA PHE A 653 32.55 -18.28 -4.94
C PHE A 653 32.52 -19.48 -4.02
N PRO A 654 32.94 -19.36 -2.73
CA PRO A 654 32.79 -20.45 -1.77
C PRO A 654 31.30 -20.79 -1.55
N SER A 655 30.42 -19.79 -1.73
CA SER A 655 28.98 -19.98 -1.59
C SER A 655 28.20 -19.14 -2.61
N ILE A 656 27.11 -19.73 -3.13
CA ILE A 656 26.08 -19.02 -3.92
C ILE A 656 24.78 -19.04 -3.14
N ILE A 657 24.11 -17.87 -3.06
CA ILE A 657 22.87 -17.68 -2.35
C ILE A 657 21.74 -17.45 -3.38
N MET A 658 20.70 -18.26 -3.29
CA MET A 658 19.44 -18.03 -4.01
C MET A 658 18.55 -17.11 -3.17
N GLY A 659 18.17 -15.97 -3.72
CA GLY A 659 17.22 -15.06 -3.09
C GLY A 659 15.86 -15.70 -2.83
N ILE A 660 15.06 -15.10 -1.95
CA ILE A 660 13.73 -15.63 -1.60
C ILE A 660 12.87 -15.81 -2.86
N ARG A 661 12.13 -16.94 -2.93
CA ARG A 661 11.21 -17.25 -4.03
C ARG A 661 11.85 -17.28 -5.43
N ALA A 662 13.16 -17.45 -5.53
CA ALA A 662 13.86 -17.46 -6.82
C ALA A 662 13.22 -18.45 -7.82
N TYR A 663 12.83 -19.64 -7.37
CA TYR A 663 12.17 -20.66 -8.19
C TYR A 663 10.68 -20.38 -8.48
N ASN A 664 10.07 -19.42 -7.79
CA ASN A 664 8.71 -18.96 -8.11
C ASN A 664 8.73 -17.82 -9.15
N THR A 665 9.76 -16.97 -9.13
CA THR A 665 9.81 -15.75 -9.95
C THR A 665 10.59 -15.93 -11.25
N ASN A 666 11.57 -16.87 -11.28
CA ASN A 666 12.49 -16.98 -12.39
C ASN A 666 12.37 -18.32 -13.15
N SER A 667 11.87 -18.25 -14.40
CA SER A 667 11.69 -19.42 -15.26
C SER A 667 13.01 -19.99 -15.83
N LEU A 668 14.06 -19.17 -15.91
CA LEU A 668 15.37 -19.57 -16.42
C LEU A 668 16.03 -20.66 -15.56
N LEU A 669 15.72 -20.70 -14.28
CA LEU A 669 16.22 -21.72 -13.37
C LEU A 669 15.84 -23.16 -13.79
N LYS A 670 14.80 -23.33 -14.61
CA LYS A 670 14.48 -24.66 -15.18
C LYS A 670 15.64 -25.23 -15.99
N ASN A 671 16.34 -24.36 -16.73
CA ASN A 671 17.43 -24.76 -17.65
C ASN A 671 18.83 -24.58 -17.00
N LYS A 672 18.95 -23.74 -15.98
CA LYS A 672 20.25 -23.40 -15.37
C LYS A 672 20.56 -24.20 -14.09
N ASN A 673 19.61 -24.98 -13.57
CA ASN A 673 19.81 -25.76 -12.34
C ASN A 673 21.01 -26.73 -12.39
N ASN A 674 21.25 -27.34 -13.54
CA ASN A 674 22.36 -28.29 -13.67
C ASN A 674 23.71 -27.62 -13.42
N ILE A 675 23.89 -26.38 -13.89
CA ILE A 675 25.11 -25.60 -13.67
C ILE A 675 25.32 -25.36 -12.16
N LEU A 676 24.26 -25.03 -11.44
CA LEU A 676 24.30 -24.81 -9.99
C LEU A 676 24.56 -26.12 -9.23
N TRP A 677 24.01 -27.23 -9.71
CA TRP A 677 24.28 -28.54 -9.07
C TRP A 677 25.67 -29.06 -9.37
N ASP A 678 26.22 -28.78 -10.55
CA ASP A 678 27.60 -29.12 -10.88
C ASP A 678 28.58 -28.27 -10.05
N PHE A 679 28.24 -26.98 -9.79
CA PHE A 679 28.97 -26.16 -8.82
C PHE A 679 29.01 -26.82 -7.44
N VAL A 680 27.89 -27.33 -6.94
CA VAL A 680 27.83 -28.03 -5.65
C VAL A 680 28.64 -29.34 -5.72
N LYS A 681 28.46 -30.17 -6.75
CA LYS A 681 29.21 -31.41 -6.92
C LYS A 681 30.72 -31.20 -6.89
N ASN A 682 31.20 -30.06 -7.38
CA ASN A 682 32.62 -29.70 -7.44
C ASN A 682 33.17 -29.07 -6.16
N GLY A 683 32.36 -28.94 -5.10
CA GLY A 683 32.78 -28.45 -3.79
C GLY A 683 32.17 -27.12 -3.35
N GLY A 684 31.34 -26.49 -4.17
CA GLY A 684 30.62 -25.26 -3.81
C GLY A 684 29.50 -25.46 -2.79
N ASN A 685 29.12 -24.39 -2.14
CA ASN A 685 28.01 -24.37 -1.18
C ASN A 685 26.83 -23.57 -1.77
N LEU A 686 25.69 -24.21 -1.98
CA LEU A 686 24.47 -23.56 -2.52
C LEU A 686 23.41 -23.42 -1.45
N ILE A 687 23.03 -22.18 -1.14
CA ILE A 687 22.02 -21.86 -0.14
C ILE A 687 20.74 -21.43 -0.85
N VAL A 688 19.68 -22.20 -0.69
CA VAL A 688 18.35 -21.88 -1.24
C VAL A 688 17.45 -21.39 -0.12
N GLN A 689 17.06 -20.13 -0.19
CA GLN A 689 16.08 -19.56 0.73
C GLN A 689 14.67 -20.02 0.36
N TYR A 690 13.67 -19.77 1.21
CA TYR A 690 12.32 -20.27 1.04
C TYR A 690 11.72 -19.98 -0.35
N ASN A 691 10.92 -20.92 -0.80
CA ASN A 691 10.04 -20.80 -1.96
C ASN A 691 8.62 -21.19 -1.57
N THR A 692 7.61 -20.65 -2.25
CA THR A 692 6.23 -21.02 -1.97
C THR A 692 5.89 -22.34 -2.66
N SER A 693 5.04 -23.16 -2.04
CA SER A 693 4.62 -24.48 -2.58
C SER A 693 3.79 -24.37 -3.87
N ARG A 694 3.20 -23.18 -4.13
CA ARG A 694 2.43 -22.90 -5.35
C ARG A 694 3.23 -21.99 -6.28
N GLY A 695 3.02 -22.15 -7.60
CA GLY A 695 3.63 -21.27 -8.60
C GLY A 695 5.12 -21.48 -8.84
N LEU A 696 5.69 -22.62 -8.44
CA LEU A 696 7.05 -23.01 -8.80
C LEU A 696 7.19 -23.12 -10.32
N LYS A 697 8.16 -22.38 -10.89
CA LYS A 697 8.51 -22.45 -12.33
C LYS A 697 9.36 -23.69 -12.63
N ASN A 698 10.05 -24.20 -11.62
CA ASN A 698 10.75 -25.48 -11.65
C ASN A 698 10.39 -26.28 -10.39
N LYS A 699 9.90 -27.50 -10.53
CA LYS A 699 9.52 -28.36 -9.41
C LYS A 699 10.74 -29.02 -8.74
N ARG A 700 11.85 -29.18 -9.46
CA ARG A 700 13.11 -29.75 -8.95
C ARG A 700 14.03 -28.62 -8.50
N ILE A 701 13.88 -28.23 -7.25
CA ILE A 701 14.62 -27.09 -6.66
C ILE A 701 15.80 -27.51 -5.78
N THR A 702 15.94 -28.82 -5.54
CA THR A 702 16.97 -29.44 -4.69
C THR A 702 17.53 -30.68 -5.37
N PRO A 703 18.78 -31.10 -5.10
CA PRO A 703 19.36 -32.32 -5.65
C PRO A 703 18.63 -33.57 -5.16
N TYR A 704 18.21 -33.62 -3.91
CA TYR A 704 17.40 -34.67 -3.28
C TYR A 704 15.96 -34.22 -3.11
N LYS A 705 15.01 -35.13 -2.92
CA LYS A 705 13.59 -34.80 -2.87
C LYS A 705 13.22 -34.06 -1.58
N ILE A 706 12.52 -32.93 -1.71
CA ILE A 706 11.82 -32.26 -0.61
C ILE A 706 10.38 -31.96 -1.00
N ASN A 707 9.50 -31.87 -0.02
CA ASN A 707 8.13 -31.43 -0.21
C ASN A 707 7.91 -30.13 0.55
N ILE A 708 7.89 -28.98 -0.16
CA ILE A 708 7.60 -27.69 0.44
C ILE A 708 6.13 -27.64 0.85
N SER A 709 5.87 -27.37 2.10
CA SER A 709 4.54 -27.22 2.66
C SER A 709 4.15 -25.75 2.88
N ARG A 710 3.06 -25.54 3.58
CA ARG A 710 2.65 -24.23 4.10
C ARG A 710 3.05 -24.05 5.56
N ASP A 711 3.81 -24.98 6.11
CA ASP A 711 4.28 -24.92 7.48
C ASP A 711 5.11 -23.66 7.72
N ARG A 712 4.83 -23.02 8.83
CA ARG A 712 5.49 -21.80 9.27
C ARG A 712 5.44 -21.66 10.77
N VAL A 713 6.27 -20.78 11.31
CA VAL A 713 6.26 -20.36 12.71
C VAL A 713 6.16 -18.84 12.71
N THR A 714 4.99 -18.34 13.12
CA THR A 714 4.61 -16.92 13.06
C THR A 714 4.97 -16.16 14.32
N ASP A 715 5.02 -16.81 15.46
CA ASP A 715 5.48 -16.20 16.70
C ASP A 715 7.00 -16.06 16.69
N GLU A 716 7.47 -14.83 16.62
CA GLU A 716 8.90 -14.48 16.64
C GLU A 716 9.62 -14.87 17.93
N ASN A 717 8.88 -15.16 19.00
CA ASN A 717 9.39 -15.58 20.30
C ASN A 717 9.32 -17.09 20.50
N SER A 718 8.77 -17.84 19.52
CA SER A 718 8.67 -19.30 19.60
C SER A 718 10.00 -19.94 19.96
N VAL A 719 9.95 -20.95 20.83
CA VAL A 719 11.15 -21.71 21.29
C VAL A 719 11.76 -22.44 20.08
N VAL A 720 13.08 -22.37 20.00
CA VAL A 720 13.88 -23.08 19.00
C VAL A 720 14.63 -24.22 19.72
N LYS A 721 14.59 -25.41 19.15
CA LYS A 721 15.39 -26.57 19.59
C LYS A 721 16.51 -26.82 18.58
N LEU A 722 17.71 -27.05 19.08
CA LEU A 722 18.85 -27.51 18.31
C LEU A 722 18.78 -29.05 18.24
N LEU A 723 18.44 -29.62 17.08
CA LEU A 723 18.28 -31.07 16.91
C LEU A 723 19.61 -31.79 16.89
N ASN A 724 20.64 -31.13 16.34
CA ASN A 724 22.03 -31.62 16.36
C ASN A 724 22.96 -30.51 16.86
N PRO A 725 23.10 -30.31 18.19
CA PRO A 725 23.92 -29.25 18.76
C PRO A 725 25.39 -29.26 18.33
N ASN A 726 25.91 -30.43 17.98
CA ASN A 726 27.33 -30.63 17.58
C ASN A 726 27.53 -30.44 16.06
N HIS A 727 26.48 -30.23 15.30
CA HIS A 727 26.60 -30.01 13.84
C HIS A 727 27.50 -28.81 13.53
N LYS A 728 28.39 -28.94 12.54
CA LYS A 728 29.36 -27.91 12.17
C LYS A 728 28.71 -26.55 11.92
N ILE A 729 27.51 -26.52 11.30
CA ILE A 729 26.78 -25.30 10.97
C ILE A 729 26.35 -24.48 12.20
N LEU A 730 26.23 -25.12 13.38
CA LEU A 730 25.90 -24.46 14.64
C LEU A 730 27.14 -24.07 15.44
N ASN A 731 28.34 -24.48 15.02
CA ASN A 731 29.57 -24.30 15.78
C ASN A 731 30.69 -23.59 15.03
N TYR A 732 30.60 -23.44 13.70
CA TYR A 732 31.66 -22.87 12.89
C TYR A 732 31.15 -21.93 11.80
N PRO A 733 31.77 -20.76 11.63
CA PRO A 733 32.85 -20.17 12.42
C PRO A 733 32.37 -19.55 13.75
N ASN A 734 31.05 -19.44 13.93
CA ASN A 734 30.42 -18.87 15.12
C ASN A 734 29.66 -19.97 15.90
N LYS A 735 29.79 -20.00 17.21
CA LYS A 735 28.95 -20.87 18.04
C LYS A 735 27.55 -20.25 18.16
N ILE A 736 26.53 -21.00 17.72
CA ILE A 736 25.10 -20.62 17.81
C ILE A 736 24.52 -21.22 19.09
N ASN A 737 23.76 -20.42 19.82
CA ASN A 737 23.03 -20.80 21.00
C ASN A 737 21.60 -20.25 20.97
N LEU A 738 20.78 -20.61 21.96
CA LEU A 738 19.35 -20.19 21.95
C LEU A 738 19.16 -18.69 22.04
N LYS A 739 20.11 -17.92 22.61
CA LYS A 739 20.04 -16.46 22.67
C LYS A 739 20.16 -15.80 21.27
N ASP A 740 20.75 -16.49 20.29
CA ASP A 740 20.89 -16.00 18.93
C ASP A 740 19.55 -15.95 18.18
N PHE A 741 18.51 -16.56 18.75
CA PHE A 741 17.13 -16.45 18.25
C PHE A 741 16.32 -15.33 18.94
N ASN A 742 16.89 -14.57 19.85
CA ASN A 742 16.26 -13.38 20.41
C ASN A 742 16.22 -12.23 19.40
N TYR A 743 15.29 -11.32 19.60
CA TYR A 743 15.09 -10.12 18.74
C TYR A 743 14.70 -10.40 17.30
N TRP A 744 14.34 -11.63 16.96
CA TRP A 744 13.75 -11.92 15.67
C TRP A 744 12.46 -11.13 15.52
N VAL A 745 12.09 -10.78 14.29
CA VAL A 745 10.93 -9.92 14.01
C VAL A 745 9.98 -10.61 13.06
N GLN A 746 8.70 -10.45 13.34
CA GLN A 746 7.58 -10.79 12.49
C GLN A 746 7.29 -12.30 12.35
N GLU A 747 8.29 -13.17 12.21
CA GLU A 747 8.15 -14.63 12.14
C GLU A 747 9.50 -15.32 12.23
N ARG A 748 9.53 -16.57 12.70
CA ARG A 748 10.72 -17.41 12.64
C ARG A 748 11.02 -17.87 11.22
N GLY A 749 9.97 -18.24 10.49
CA GLY A 749 10.12 -18.69 9.12
C GLY A 749 8.86 -19.28 8.52
N LEU A 750 8.93 -19.63 7.24
CA LEU A 750 7.75 -19.90 6.43
C LEU A 750 8.04 -20.92 5.31
N TYR A 751 7.02 -21.61 4.85
CA TYR A 751 7.07 -22.61 3.79
C TYR A 751 8.10 -23.71 4.07
N PHE A 752 8.14 -24.20 5.30
CA PHE A 752 9.04 -25.29 5.66
C PHE A 752 8.70 -26.57 4.89
N PRO A 753 9.67 -27.33 4.40
CA PRO A 753 9.46 -28.69 4.00
C PRO A 753 8.88 -29.53 5.15
N ASN A 754 7.88 -30.36 4.84
CA ASN A 754 7.29 -31.30 5.79
C ASN A 754 7.71 -32.77 5.55
N LYS A 755 8.37 -33.03 4.41
CA LYS A 755 8.98 -34.29 4.04
C LYS A 755 10.25 -33.99 3.25
N TRP A 756 11.30 -34.74 3.49
CA TRP A 756 12.57 -34.65 2.78
C TRP A 756 13.29 -36.00 2.75
N ASP A 757 14.24 -36.11 1.83
CA ASP A 757 15.08 -37.28 1.65
C ASP A 757 16.04 -37.45 2.86
N GLU A 758 16.42 -38.69 3.18
CA GLU A 758 17.29 -39.05 4.30
C GLU A 758 18.71 -38.44 4.21
N ASN A 759 19.14 -38.01 3.04
CA ASN A 759 20.41 -37.31 2.85
C ASN A 759 20.40 -35.89 3.44
N PHE A 760 19.26 -35.37 3.90
CA PHE A 760 19.18 -34.10 4.59
C PHE A 760 19.23 -34.23 6.10
N ASP A 761 20.17 -33.53 6.71
CA ASP A 761 20.21 -33.30 8.16
C ASP A 761 19.24 -32.14 8.49
N SER A 762 18.32 -32.40 9.40
CA SER A 762 17.46 -31.39 10.00
C SER A 762 18.15 -30.79 11.22
N ILE A 763 18.35 -29.47 11.20
CA ILE A 763 19.19 -28.80 12.18
C ILE A 763 18.40 -28.21 13.35
N LEU A 764 17.20 -27.68 13.05
CA LEU A 764 16.39 -26.94 14.03
C LEU A 764 14.96 -27.48 14.05
N ALA A 765 14.33 -27.43 15.23
CA ALA A 765 12.89 -27.62 15.39
C ALA A 765 12.29 -26.41 16.10
N MET A 766 11.07 -26.04 15.68
CA MET A 766 10.30 -24.94 16.25
C MET A 766 8.82 -25.09 15.95
N ASN A 767 7.95 -24.45 16.73
CA ASN A 767 6.51 -24.43 16.51
C ASN A 767 5.90 -23.21 17.19
N ASP A 768 4.74 -22.79 16.70
CA ASP A 768 3.90 -21.85 17.44
C ASP A 768 3.22 -22.54 18.62
N PRO A 769 2.83 -21.82 19.68
CA PRO A 769 2.18 -22.42 20.84
C PRO A 769 0.95 -23.27 20.43
N GLY A 770 0.88 -24.48 20.96
CA GLY A 770 -0.22 -25.44 20.68
C GLY A 770 -0.09 -26.22 19.36
N GLU A 771 0.98 -26.05 18.60
CA GLU A 771 1.21 -26.79 17.35
C GLU A 771 2.30 -27.88 17.53
N ASN A 772 2.31 -28.86 16.62
CA ASN A 772 3.38 -29.84 16.53
C ASN A 772 4.70 -29.21 16.05
N GLU A 773 5.81 -29.76 16.51
CA GLU A 773 7.15 -29.33 16.09
C GLU A 773 7.35 -29.47 14.57
N LYS A 774 7.90 -28.42 13.97
CA LYS A 774 8.28 -28.34 12.56
C LYS A 774 9.82 -28.38 12.47
N LYS A 775 10.34 -29.40 11.80
CA LYS A 775 11.77 -29.70 11.71
C LYS A 775 12.41 -29.28 10.39
N GLY A 776 11.64 -28.79 9.40
CA GLY A 776 12.12 -28.46 8.05
C GLY A 776 12.63 -27.04 7.87
N SER A 777 12.85 -26.27 8.95
CA SER A 777 13.24 -24.84 8.85
C SER A 777 14.65 -24.64 8.29
N LEU A 778 15.56 -25.58 8.56
CA LEU A 778 16.95 -25.59 8.08
C LEU A 778 17.36 -27.03 7.79
N LEU A 779 17.58 -27.33 6.53
CA LEU A 779 17.98 -28.63 6.01
C LEU A 779 19.34 -28.53 5.31
N VAL A 780 20.25 -29.42 5.63
CA VAL A 780 21.61 -29.46 5.09
C VAL A 780 21.89 -30.83 4.49
N ALA A 781 22.42 -30.86 3.28
CA ALA A 781 22.79 -32.11 2.61
C ALA A 781 24.14 -32.01 1.92
N ASN A 782 24.92 -33.09 1.97
CA ASN A 782 26.10 -33.21 1.11
C ASN A 782 25.69 -33.65 -0.29
N TYR A 783 26.26 -33.02 -1.31
CA TYR A 783 26.03 -33.40 -2.70
C TYR A 783 27.35 -33.34 -3.49
N GLY A 784 27.92 -34.52 -3.81
CA GLY A 784 29.26 -34.61 -4.35
C GLY A 784 30.29 -34.15 -3.32
N LYS A 785 31.15 -33.22 -3.70
CA LYS A 785 32.17 -32.62 -2.82
C LYS A 785 31.66 -31.41 -2.05
N GLY A 786 30.51 -30.86 -2.41
CA GLY A 786 29.99 -29.65 -1.83
C GLY A 786 28.73 -29.86 -0.96
N THR A 787 28.08 -28.76 -0.66
CA THR A 787 26.93 -28.72 0.27
C THR A 787 25.73 -27.99 -0.34
N PHE A 788 24.58 -28.54 -0.11
CA PHE A 788 23.30 -27.94 -0.43
C PHE A 788 22.54 -27.61 0.84
N ILE A 789 22.09 -26.37 1.00
CA ILE A 789 21.32 -25.90 2.14
C ILE A 789 19.97 -25.37 1.67
N TYR A 790 18.88 -25.86 2.26
CA TYR A 790 17.56 -25.25 2.14
C TYR A 790 17.16 -24.62 3.47
N THR A 791 16.73 -23.35 3.42
CA THR A 791 16.25 -22.67 4.62
C THR A 791 14.93 -21.98 4.40
N GLY A 792 13.95 -22.28 5.25
CA GLY A 792 12.70 -21.56 5.39
C GLY A 792 12.75 -20.45 6.45
N LEU A 793 13.88 -20.25 7.12
CA LEU A 793 14.07 -19.19 8.10
C LEU A 793 13.95 -17.81 7.44
N SER A 794 13.34 -16.86 8.14
CA SER A 794 13.03 -15.53 7.60
C SER A 794 14.22 -14.56 7.62
N PHE A 795 15.41 -14.99 7.15
CA PHE A 795 16.62 -14.15 7.11
C PHE A 795 16.41 -12.83 6.35
N PHE A 796 15.58 -12.83 5.32
CA PHE A 796 15.23 -11.63 4.55
C PHE A 796 14.53 -10.55 5.39
N ARG A 797 14.01 -10.93 6.57
CA ARG A 797 13.45 -10.00 7.57
C ARG A 797 14.47 -9.68 8.67
N GLN A 798 15.22 -10.68 9.12
CA GLN A 798 16.11 -10.56 10.27
C GLN A 798 17.36 -9.75 9.97
N LEU A 799 18.03 -10.00 8.84
CA LEU A 799 19.27 -9.31 8.51
C LEU A 799 19.07 -7.80 8.29
N PRO A 800 18.05 -7.35 7.54
CA PRO A 800 17.75 -5.91 7.42
C PRO A 800 17.34 -5.24 8.73
N ASN A 801 16.93 -6.02 9.74
CA ASN A 801 16.64 -5.54 11.09
C ASN A 801 17.82 -5.64 12.05
N GLY A 802 19.01 -5.97 11.54
CA GLY A 802 20.23 -5.99 12.34
C GLY A 802 20.26 -7.06 13.44
N VAL A 803 19.45 -8.14 13.34
CA VAL A 803 19.36 -9.18 14.37
C VAL A 803 20.69 -9.92 14.49
N PRO A 804 21.45 -9.76 15.60
CA PRO A 804 22.82 -10.24 15.67
C PRO A 804 22.96 -11.76 15.48
N GLY A 805 22.11 -12.55 16.15
CA GLY A 805 22.14 -14.00 16.03
C GLY A 805 21.79 -14.52 14.64
N ALA A 806 20.92 -13.81 13.91
CA ALA A 806 20.64 -14.14 12.52
C ALA A 806 21.87 -13.93 11.62
N TYR A 807 22.65 -12.88 11.86
CA TYR A 807 23.94 -12.68 11.17
C TYR A 807 24.93 -13.79 11.47
N LYS A 808 25.08 -14.19 12.76
CA LYS A 808 25.96 -15.33 13.13
C LYS A 808 25.56 -16.60 12.37
N LEU A 809 24.27 -16.96 12.42
CA LEU A 809 23.79 -18.18 11.76
C LEU A 809 23.95 -18.07 10.23
N PHE A 810 23.61 -16.93 9.62
CA PHE A 810 23.74 -16.79 8.17
C PHE A 810 25.20 -16.82 7.71
N VAL A 811 26.13 -16.22 8.47
CA VAL A 811 27.57 -16.34 8.21
C VAL A 811 28.04 -17.79 8.32
N ASN A 812 27.51 -18.55 9.27
CA ASN A 812 27.80 -19.99 9.34
C ASN A 812 27.29 -20.73 8.09
N LEU A 813 26.06 -20.39 7.60
CA LEU A 813 25.55 -21.01 6.36
C LEU A 813 26.48 -20.74 5.18
N ILE A 814 26.94 -19.52 4.98
CA ILE A 814 27.81 -19.16 3.84
C ILE A 814 29.26 -19.65 4.02
N SER A 815 29.67 -19.91 5.24
CA SER A 815 31.00 -20.45 5.56
C SER A 815 31.05 -21.99 5.64
N TYR A 816 29.91 -22.63 5.38
CA TYR A 816 29.78 -24.08 5.45
C TYR A 816 30.29 -24.72 4.16
N SER A 817 31.60 -24.75 4.01
CA SER A 817 32.28 -25.60 3.03
C SER A 817 32.96 -26.74 3.74
N LYS A 818 33.17 -27.84 3.03
CA LYS A 818 33.93 -28.97 3.60
C LYS A 818 35.32 -28.58 4.01
#